data_f31c83abe7c02687dcbcd2758314bbfc
#
_entry.id   f31c83abe7c02687dcbcd2758314bbfc
#
_cell.length_a   1.000
_cell.length_b   1.000
_cell.length_c   1.000
_cell.angle_alpha   90.00
_cell.angle_beta   90.00
_cell.angle_gamma   90.00
#
_symmetry.space_group_name_H-M   'P 1'
#
loop_
_entity.id
_entity.type
_entity.pdbx_description
1 polymer ?
#
loop_
_entity_poly.entity_id
_entity_poly.type
_entity_poly.pdbx_seq_one_letter_code
_entity_poly.pdbx_strand_id
1 'polypeptide(L)'
;VGITYDGQVVLMALDGRQEPFSAGGSAIEIAHIMQDAGCVAAINLDGGGSTTYAAKGEGSESISVVNRPSDGYERSVSSTLFVVSTAKPSNVFDHAIVSADYDYLTIGSALPIQVSGVTPTGGAIALPEGTTLQVSDDSVGTLSGNVFTASALGDVQVRLVAADGTVLGVKSLHVVEPTEVKFSKDTLNVIYGKTAQLPLEATYNGNPVKINPNDVQFGFLKISLQSIGELEGGSVNTTKTELVFDYPEAGTISGFDFTPNAEGKLRTLTIGAVQKSKLPEFQATINQEFARVYQIAKANGYSDEEAAIQAQTAAVNKALETAAKITVYMYSDDEANFDFAQATGGSGVLAWRRDVSNANYQNDEQTYYQIDPDGGMDASYTFAVDMSKMPIPEKLTTLLYMLPGGDQEGRTAWDFLLQLAERISPLTTVTITLTAPQGVTIDTSNLRLANEYFTLTSAEVKDNTLTVVCNFIQQGEPINPATANPLCVLSGLKLIATDEAAWDENGLLNCQISGSLSYDIYAHFHVLKTLAQQEEYQVKYGLYPYDNSENINGDYGAHFFETVTDFTDSFRLQKNAKEGWLRENGTWCYYQDGARVVGVQQLPSYESEESGQFWFDFDSEGKLKGKLTGIFEKDGASYYARAGVLVSGWQSIADETGTSYFYYFDKQDYKMYTGVRTVDTLTYTFDDQGRLIRGAFRKTENG
;
A
#
# COMPACT_ATOMS: atom_id res chain seq x y z
N VAL A 1 -6.72 30.64 -27.21
CA VAL A 1 -7.43 31.92 -27.05
C VAL A 1 -8.00 32.30 -28.39
N GLY A 2 -9.28 32.62 -28.44
CA GLY A 2 -9.97 33.03 -29.66
C GLY A 2 -10.79 34.27 -29.51
N ILE A 3 -11.22 34.81 -30.64
CA ILE A 3 -12.10 35.97 -30.68
C ILE A 3 -13.28 35.67 -31.59
N THR A 4 -14.48 35.97 -31.14
CA THR A 4 -15.71 35.84 -31.89
C THR A 4 -15.94 37.06 -32.83
N TYR A 5 -16.90 36.94 -33.77
CA TYR A 5 -17.22 38.04 -34.70
C TYR A 5 -17.70 39.32 -33.97
N ASP A 6 -18.39 39.18 -32.84
CA ASP A 6 -18.87 40.27 -32.01
C ASP A 6 -17.82 40.78 -30.98
N GLY A 7 -16.60 40.28 -31.08
CA GLY A 7 -15.46 40.74 -30.27
C GLY A 7 -15.36 40.13 -28.88
N GLN A 8 -16.08 39.05 -28.60
CA GLN A 8 -15.89 38.31 -27.34
C GLN A 8 -14.59 37.53 -27.37
N VAL A 9 -13.87 37.45 -26.25
CA VAL A 9 -12.67 36.65 -26.11
C VAL A 9 -13.03 35.30 -25.49
N VAL A 10 -12.69 34.23 -26.15
CA VAL A 10 -12.86 32.84 -25.67
C VAL A 10 -11.52 32.34 -25.18
N LEU A 11 -11.43 31.92 -23.92
CA LEU A 11 -10.31 31.23 -23.33
C LEU A 11 -10.69 29.79 -23.12
N MET A 12 -9.90 28.87 -23.64
CA MET A 12 -10.13 27.42 -23.48
C MET A 12 -8.84 26.73 -23.01
N ALA A 13 -8.95 25.89 -22.02
CA ALA A 13 -7.96 24.90 -21.63
C ALA A 13 -8.57 23.52 -21.82
N LEU A 14 -7.86 22.63 -22.50
CA LEU A 14 -8.23 21.23 -22.68
C LEU A 14 -7.23 20.38 -21.91
N ASP A 15 -7.72 19.63 -20.95
CA ASP A 15 -6.89 18.65 -20.24
C ASP A 15 -6.47 17.55 -21.20
N GLY A 16 -5.29 16.98 -20.99
CA GLY A 16 -4.77 15.95 -21.87
C GLY A 16 -3.70 15.10 -21.23
N ARG A 17 -3.29 14.00 -21.92
CA ARG A 17 -2.29 13.04 -21.45
C ARG A 17 -2.67 12.36 -20.15
N GLN A 18 -3.97 12.21 -19.87
CA GLN A 18 -4.49 11.66 -18.62
C GLN A 18 -5.62 10.68 -18.92
N GLU A 19 -5.37 9.70 -19.79
CA GLU A 19 -6.37 8.65 -20.04
C GLU A 19 -6.62 7.81 -18.78
N PRO A 20 -7.87 7.38 -18.50
CA PRO A 20 -9.05 7.53 -19.35
C PRO A 20 -9.80 8.88 -19.19
N PHE A 21 -9.31 9.79 -18.34
CA PHE A 21 -9.98 11.07 -18.07
C PHE A 21 -9.99 11.97 -19.30
N SER A 22 -8.83 12.25 -19.90
CA SER A 22 -8.71 13.02 -21.12
C SER A 22 -7.41 12.71 -21.87
N ALA A 23 -7.53 12.29 -23.13
CA ALA A 23 -6.38 12.13 -24.03
C ALA A 23 -5.81 13.47 -24.51
N GLY A 24 -6.60 14.54 -24.41
CA GLY A 24 -6.31 15.83 -25.01
C GLY A 24 -6.86 15.92 -26.44
N GLY A 25 -6.40 16.90 -27.20
CA GLY A 25 -6.81 17.11 -28.59
C GLY A 25 -5.66 17.58 -29.48
N SER A 26 -5.69 17.19 -30.74
CA SER A 26 -4.79 17.74 -31.73
C SER A 26 -5.11 19.24 -32.01
N ALA A 27 -4.16 19.96 -32.58
CA ALA A 27 -4.36 21.38 -32.93
C ALA A 27 -5.55 21.58 -33.88
N ILE A 28 -5.87 20.58 -34.72
CA ILE A 28 -7.01 20.63 -35.64
C ILE A 28 -8.33 20.47 -34.86
N GLU A 29 -8.41 19.52 -33.95
CA GLU A 29 -9.60 19.32 -33.11
C GLU A 29 -9.86 20.54 -32.22
N ILE A 30 -8.82 21.10 -31.63
CA ILE A 30 -8.90 22.34 -30.83
C ILE A 30 -9.40 23.51 -31.72
N ALA A 31 -8.91 23.62 -32.97
CA ALA A 31 -9.38 24.65 -33.88
C ALA A 31 -10.87 24.49 -34.19
N HIS A 32 -11.37 23.27 -34.42
CA HIS A 32 -12.79 23.01 -34.59
C HIS A 32 -13.64 23.36 -33.38
N ILE A 33 -13.18 22.98 -32.17
CA ILE A 33 -13.87 23.36 -30.92
C ILE A 33 -13.97 24.89 -30.80
N MET A 34 -12.88 25.61 -31.10
CA MET A 34 -12.88 27.07 -31.07
C MET A 34 -13.81 27.67 -32.15
N GLN A 35 -13.87 27.05 -33.33
CA GLN A 35 -14.81 27.45 -34.37
C GLN A 35 -16.26 27.23 -33.97
N ASP A 36 -16.57 26.07 -33.35
CA ASP A 36 -17.90 25.75 -32.82
C ASP A 36 -18.30 26.70 -31.66
N ALA A 37 -17.32 27.20 -30.89
CA ALA A 37 -17.49 28.24 -29.89
C ALA A 37 -17.69 29.64 -30.50
N GLY A 38 -17.79 29.76 -31.85
CA GLY A 38 -18.05 30.99 -32.55
C GLY A 38 -16.83 31.88 -32.84
N CYS A 39 -15.61 31.35 -32.61
CA CYS A 39 -14.40 32.11 -32.88
C CYS A 39 -14.14 32.27 -34.40
N VAL A 40 -13.82 33.46 -34.84
CA VAL A 40 -13.39 33.77 -36.21
C VAL A 40 -11.87 33.75 -36.37
N ALA A 41 -11.14 33.85 -35.26
CA ALA A 41 -9.70 33.67 -35.21
C ALA A 41 -9.32 33.11 -33.84
N ALA A 42 -8.29 32.26 -33.80
CA ALA A 42 -7.78 31.70 -32.55
C ALA A 42 -6.26 31.46 -32.68
N ILE A 43 -5.59 31.50 -31.53
CA ILE A 43 -4.17 31.17 -31.38
C ILE A 43 -4.02 30.12 -30.29
N ASN A 44 -3.21 29.10 -30.57
CA ASN A 44 -2.80 28.14 -29.57
C ASN A 44 -1.62 28.70 -28.76
N LEU A 45 -1.74 28.69 -27.45
CA LEU A 45 -0.66 29.08 -26.55
C LEU A 45 0.22 27.87 -26.21
N ASP A 46 1.23 28.06 -25.36
CA ASP A 46 2.05 26.96 -24.85
C ASP A 46 1.19 25.92 -24.16
N GLY A 47 1.47 24.64 -24.42
CA GLY A 47 0.65 23.51 -24.01
C GLY A 47 1.39 22.53 -23.09
N GLY A 48 0.84 21.35 -22.94
CA GLY A 48 1.37 20.32 -22.10
C GLY A 48 1.31 20.70 -20.62
N GLY A 49 2.33 20.33 -19.86
CA GLY A 49 2.40 20.59 -18.41
C GLY A 49 2.39 22.05 -18.01
N SER A 50 2.65 22.99 -18.97
CA SER A 50 2.55 24.44 -18.75
C SER A 50 1.10 24.94 -18.74
N THR A 51 0.12 24.12 -19.19
CA THR A 51 -1.28 24.54 -19.25
C THR A 51 -1.89 24.49 -17.86
N THR A 52 -2.03 25.66 -17.25
CA THR A 52 -2.72 25.84 -15.97
C THR A 52 -3.82 26.88 -16.15
N TYR A 53 -5.06 26.51 -15.85
CA TYR A 53 -6.19 27.40 -15.83
C TYR A 53 -6.67 27.56 -14.40
N ALA A 54 -6.46 28.73 -13.85
CA ALA A 54 -6.91 29.08 -12.50
C ALA A 54 -8.00 30.16 -12.59
N ALA A 55 -9.07 29.95 -11.85
CA ALA A 55 -10.19 30.89 -11.83
C ALA A 55 -10.71 31.10 -10.40
N LYS A 56 -11.27 32.26 -10.18
CA LYS A 56 -12.09 32.51 -9.01
C LYS A 56 -13.50 32.09 -9.37
N GLY A 57 -13.95 30.93 -8.82
CA GLY A 57 -15.32 30.47 -8.99
C GLY A 57 -16.32 31.43 -8.38
N GLU A 58 -17.55 31.41 -8.89
CA GLU A 58 -18.65 32.16 -8.27
C GLU A 58 -18.82 31.78 -6.81
N GLY A 59 -19.00 32.78 -5.96
CA GLY A 59 -19.12 32.58 -4.53
C GLY A 59 -17.86 32.17 -3.80
N SER A 60 -16.71 32.13 -4.50
CA SER A 60 -15.40 31.84 -3.89
C SER A 60 -14.67 33.14 -3.54
N GLU A 61 -13.89 33.13 -2.45
CA GLU A 61 -12.99 34.22 -2.08
C GLU A 61 -11.57 34.05 -2.67
N SER A 62 -11.22 32.83 -3.09
CA SER A 62 -9.89 32.49 -3.59
C SER A 62 -9.90 32.00 -5.04
N ILE A 63 -8.76 32.17 -5.70
CA ILE A 63 -8.49 31.56 -7.00
C ILE A 63 -8.05 30.12 -6.76
N SER A 64 -8.58 29.19 -7.54
CA SER A 64 -8.17 27.78 -7.53
C SER A 64 -7.89 27.31 -8.96
N VAL A 65 -7.03 26.31 -9.11
CA VAL A 65 -6.80 25.64 -10.39
C VAL A 65 -8.04 24.85 -10.76
N VAL A 66 -8.52 25.05 -11.98
CA VAL A 66 -9.77 24.48 -12.49
C VAL A 66 -9.53 23.28 -13.39
N ASN A 67 -8.46 23.33 -14.19
CA ASN A 67 -8.05 22.20 -15.02
C ASN A 67 -7.15 21.22 -14.24
N ARG A 68 -6.85 20.08 -14.85
CA ARG A 68 -5.86 19.12 -14.32
C ARG A 68 -4.57 19.25 -15.13
N PRO A 69 -3.53 19.97 -14.61
CA PRO A 69 -2.26 20.05 -15.32
C PRO A 69 -1.67 18.67 -15.59
N SER A 70 -1.22 18.41 -16.81
CA SER A 70 -0.75 17.08 -17.23
C SER A 70 0.51 16.59 -16.50
N ASP A 71 1.22 17.48 -15.83
CA ASP A 71 2.37 17.12 -14.97
C ASP A 71 1.96 16.75 -13.54
N GLY A 72 0.67 16.82 -13.22
CA GLY A 72 0.14 16.57 -11.87
C GLY A 72 0.36 17.72 -10.87
N TYR A 73 1.03 18.78 -11.28
CA TYR A 73 1.28 20.00 -10.51
C TYR A 73 1.43 21.21 -11.43
N GLU A 74 1.34 22.40 -10.84
CA GLU A 74 1.50 23.67 -11.55
C GLU A 74 2.97 23.97 -11.86
N ARG A 75 3.31 24.15 -13.13
CA ARG A 75 4.66 24.59 -13.50
C ARG A 75 4.88 26.05 -13.18
N SER A 76 6.11 26.39 -12.76
CA SER A 76 6.57 27.78 -12.78
C SER A 76 6.71 28.27 -14.22
N VAL A 77 5.96 29.30 -14.59
CA VAL A 77 5.97 29.91 -15.90
C VAL A 77 6.40 31.37 -15.81
N SER A 78 7.07 31.87 -16.87
CA SER A 78 7.61 33.23 -16.89
C SER A 78 6.54 34.30 -17.17
N SER A 79 5.39 33.92 -17.71
CA SER A 79 4.32 34.85 -18.07
C SER A 79 2.96 34.20 -17.92
N THR A 80 1.96 34.98 -17.59
CA THR A 80 0.59 34.54 -17.35
C THR A 80 -0.38 35.55 -17.99
N LEU A 81 -1.45 35.03 -18.57
CA LEU A 81 -2.55 35.85 -19.04
C LEU A 81 -3.60 35.99 -17.92
N PHE A 82 -3.86 37.22 -17.50
CA PHE A 82 -4.89 37.52 -16.49
C PHE A 82 -6.12 38.09 -17.13
N VAL A 83 -7.29 37.57 -16.74
CA VAL A 83 -8.58 38.20 -16.96
C VAL A 83 -9.01 38.86 -15.65
N VAL A 84 -9.11 40.17 -15.64
CA VAL A 84 -9.45 40.96 -14.45
C VAL A 84 -10.83 41.58 -14.65
N SER A 85 -11.76 41.25 -13.75
CA SER A 85 -13.07 41.93 -13.74
C SER A 85 -12.91 43.39 -13.32
N THR A 86 -13.45 44.31 -14.10
CA THR A 86 -13.55 45.73 -13.76
C THR A 86 -14.89 46.08 -13.06
N ALA A 87 -15.75 45.09 -12.85
CA ALA A 87 -17.00 45.27 -12.14
C ALA A 87 -16.77 45.71 -10.70
N LYS A 88 -17.51 46.68 -10.22
CA LYS A 88 -17.42 47.11 -8.83
C LYS A 88 -17.97 46.00 -7.93
N PRO A 89 -17.27 45.64 -6.83
CA PRO A 89 -17.81 44.70 -5.87
C PRO A 89 -19.21 45.05 -5.44
N SER A 90 -20.09 44.06 -5.41
CA SER A 90 -21.48 44.20 -4.91
C SER A 90 -21.57 43.57 -3.52
N ASN A 91 -22.36 44.21 -2.65
CA ASN A 91 -22.69 43.66 -1.34
C ASN A 91 -24.19 43.24 -1.30
N VAL A 92 -24.80 42.99 -2.48
CA VAL A 92 -26.17 42.53 -2.62
C VAL A 92 -26.15 41.05 -2.95
N PHE A 93 -26.96 40.26 -2.29
CA PHE A 93 -27.18 38.87 -2.63
C PHE A 93 -27.93 38.75 -3.96
N ASP A 94 -27.50 37.85 -4.85
CA ASP A 94 -28.13 37.54 -6.11
C ASP A 94 -28.73 36.13 -6.12
N HIS A 95 -27.87 35.13 -5.98
CA HIS A 95 -28.28 33.73 -5.93
C HIS A 95 -27.36 32.88 -5.02
N ALA A 96 -27.72 31.63 -4.83
CA ALA A 96 -26.88 30.67 -4.12
C ALA A 96 -26.44 29.53 -5.00
N ILE A 97 -25.19 29.08 -4.81
CA ILE A 97 -24.68 27.83 -5.36
C ILE A 97 -24.97 26.74 -4.33
N VAL A 98 -25.64 25.67 -4.78
CA VAL A 98 -25.86 24.44 -4.03
C VAL A 98 -25.06 23.36 -4.75
N SER A 99 -24.07 22.78 -4.08
CA SER A 99 -23.14 21.81 -4.68
C SER A 99 -22.97 20.56 -3.82
N ALA A 100 -22.46 19.51 -4.43
CA ALA A 100 -22.09 18.26 -3.78
C ALA A 100 -21.03 17.55 -4.64
N ASP A 101 -20.24 16.68 -4.03
CA ASP A 101 -19.12 15.99 -4.70
C ASP A 101 -19.60 14.98 -5.77
N TYR A 102 -20.84 14.52 -5.68
CA TYR A 102 -21.44 13.57 -6.61
C TYR A 102 -22.83 14.05 -7.07
N ASP A 103 -23.16 13.76 -8.32
CA ASP A 103 -24.51 13.92 -8.87
C ASP A 103 -25.33 12.64 -8.73
N TYR A 104 -24.65 11.49 -8.72
CA TYR A 104 -25.24 10.15 -8.67
C TYR A 104 -24.84 9.44 -7.37
N LEU A 105 -25.80 8.75 -6.75
CA LEU A 105 -25.58 8.02 -5.51
C LEU A 105 -26.52 6.82 -5.38
N THR A 106 -26.13 5.81 -4.60
CA THR A 106 -26.98 4.66 -4.32
C THR A 106 -27.84 4.88 -3.08
N ILE A 107 -28.88 4.05 -2.91
CA ILE A 107 -29.75 4.07 -1.74
C ILE A 107 -28.93 3.93 -0.45
N GLY A 108 -29.25 4.68 0.58
CA GLY A 108 -28.57 4.68 1.87
C GLY A 108 -27.24 5.44 1.87
N SER A 109 -26.78 5.95 0.72
CA SER A 109 -25.62 6.84 0.69
C SER A 109 -25.94 8.19 1.29
N ALA A 110 -24.98 8.74 2.04
CA ALA A 110 -25.04 10.07 2.63
C ALA A 110 -24.09 11.01 1.86
N LEU A 111 -24.57 12.20 1.50
CA LEU A 111 -23.84 13.17 0.70
C LEU A 111 -23.94 14.56 1.33
N PRO A 112 -22.80 15.17 1.77
CA PRO A 112 -22.79 16.53 2.25
C PRO A 112 -23.15 17.51 1.13
N ILE A 113 -24.04 18.45 1.42
CA ILE A 113 -24.43 19.52 0.54
C ILE A 113 -23.71 20.78 0.98
N GLN A 114 -23.06 21.43 0.07
CA GLN A 114 -22.36 22.69 0.28
C GLN A 114 -23.22 23.83 -0.30
N VAL A 115 -23.23 24.96 0.37
CA VAL A 115 -23.97 26.13 -0.06
C VAL A 115 -23.12 27.39 0.09
N SER A 116 -23.17 28.26 -0.91
CA SER A 116 -22.52 29.58 -0.88
C SER A 116 -23.41 30.64 -1.52
N GLY A 117 -23.39 31.84 -0.96
CA GLY A 117 -24.08 32.98 -1.55
C GLY A 117 -23.20 33.71 -2.55
N VAL A 118 -23.83 34.22 -3.60
CA VAL A 118 -23.15 34.89 -4.73
C VAL A 118 -23.78 36.28 -4.93
N THR A 119 -22.94 37.26 -5.20
CA THR A 119 -23.35 38.60 -5.60
C THR A 119 -23.56 38.71 -7.11
N PRO A 120 -24.22 39.71 -7.67
CA PRO A 120 -24.37 39.91 -9.12
C PRO A 120 -23.03 40.05 -9.87
N THR A 121 -21.93 40.23 -9.17
CA THR A 121 -20.57 40.30 -9.72
C THR A 121 -19.72 39.05 -9.44
N GLY A 122 -20.37 37.95 -9.03
CA GLY A 122 -19.72 36.67 -8.76
C GLY A 122 -18.97 36.56 -7.44
N GLY A 123 -18.97 37.59 -6.61
CA GLY A 123 -18.31 37.58 -5.30
C GLY A 123 -19.04 36.77 -4.26
N ALA A 124 -18.32 36.26 -3.25
CA ALA A 124 -18.92 35.58 -2.10
C ALA A 124 -19.72 36.57 -1.21
N ILE A 125 -20.85 36.13 -0.70
CA ILE A 125 -21.69 36.88 0.24
C ILE A 125 -22.36 35.91 1.20
N ALA A 126 -22.68 36.40 2.41
CA ALA A 126 -23.50 35.62 3.35
C ALA A 126 -24.88 35.31 2.79
N LEU A 127 -25.39 34.13 3.06
CA LEU A 127 -26.77 33.76 2.71
C LEU A 127 -27.77 34.62 3.49
N PRO A 128 -28.95 34.92 2.92
CA PRO A 128 -30.01 35.60 3.62
C PRO A 128 -30.42 34.85 4.89
N GLU A 129 -30.81 35.58 5.92
CA GLU A 129 -31.29 34.98 7.17
C GLU A 129 -32.56 34.14 6.93
N GLY A 130 -32.66 33.01 7.67
CA GLY A 130 -33.81 32.12 7.59
C GLY A 130 -33.84 31.22 6.37
N THR A 131 -32.71 31.11 5.61
CA THR A 131 -32.62 30.14 4.52
C THR A 131 -32.56 28.70 5.06
N THR A 132 -33.22 27.78 4.34
CA THR A 132 -33.25 26.34 4.68
C THR A 132 -33.01 25.49 3.44
N LEU A 133 -32.30 24.36 3.63
CA LEU A 133 -32.22 23.30 2.61
C LEU A 133 -33.48 22.44 2.64
N GLN A 134 -34.06 22.18 1.48
CA GLN A 134 -35.23 21.34 1.30
C GLN A 134 -35.05 20.37 0.15
N VAL A 135 -35.68 19.22 0.21
CA VAL A 135 -35.76 18.26 -0.91
C VAL A 135 -37.04 18.43 -1.68
N SER A 136 -37.03 18.22 -2.98
CA SER A 136 -38.24 18.27 -3.82
C SER A 136 -39.13 17.04 -3.66
N ASP A 137 -38.58 15.93 -3.20
CA ASP A 137 -39.26 14.65 -2.99
C ASP A 137 -38.58 13.90 -1.83
N ASP A 138 -39.26 13.83 -0.69
CA ASP A 138 -38.78 13.18 0.52
C ASP A 138 -38.89 11.65 0.46
N SER A 139 -39.62 11.10 -0.51
CA SER A 139 -39.63 9.65 -0.77
C SER A 139 -38.35 9.17 -1.41
N VAL A 140 -37.63 10.01 -2.18
CA VAL A 140 -36.34 9.69 -2.81
C VAL A 140 -35.20 9.89 -1.85
N GLY A 141 -35.29 10.87 -0.95
CA GLY A 141 -34.27 11.08 0.07
C GLY A 141 -34.60 12.22 1.02
N THR A 142 -33.91 12.28 2.14
CA THR A 142 -34.13 13.23 3.22
C THR A 142 -32.88 14.03 3.57
N LEU A 143 -33.08 15.20 4.18
CA LEU A 143 -32.00 16.04 4.70
C LEU A 143 -31.94 15.99 6.22
N SER A 144 -30.74 15.82 6.76
CA SER A 144 -30.45 16.04 8.17
C SER A 144 -29.33 17.10 8.26
N GLY A 145 -29.72 18.33 8.62
CA GLY A 145 -28.83 19.48 8.47
C GLY A 145 -28.50 19.73 7.00
N ASN A 146 -27.23 19.63 6.66
CA ASN A 146 -26.72 19.75 5.29
C ASN A 146 -26.33 18.41 4.66
N VAL A 147 -26.71 17.27 5.25
CA VAL A 147 -26.44 15.95 4.70
C VAL A 147 -27.69 15.37 4.07
N PHE A 148 -27.65 15.14 2.77
CA PHE A 148 -28.68 14.39 2.05
C PHE A 148 -28.43 12.88 2.19
N THR A 149 -29.46 12.11 2.50
CA THR A 149 -29.44 10.66 2.55
C THR A 149 -30.48 10.08 1.60
N ALA A 150 -30.03 9.26 0.67
CA ALA A 150 -30.89 8.61 -0.33
C ALA A 150 -31.74 7.50 0.29
N SER A 151 -33.03 7.43 -0.06
CA SER A 151 -33.99 6.45 0.47
C SER A 151 -34.59 5.55 -0.61
N ALA A 152 -34.75 6.04 -1.83
CA ALA A 152 -35.30 5.27 -2.96
C ALA A 152 -34.71 5.77 -4.29
N LEU A 153 -34.78 4.92 -5.32
CA LEU A 153 -34.37 5.28 -6.69
C LEU A 153 -35.22 6.42 -7.23
N GLY A 154 -34.59 7.36 -7.92
CA GLY A 154 -35.30 8.48 -8.55
C GLY A 154 -34.44 9.73 -8.64
N ASP A 155 -35.03 10.75 -9.23
CA ASP A 155 -34.41 12.06 -9.37
C ASP A 155 -34.97 12.99 -8.26
N VAL A 156 -34.10 13.76 -7.64
CA VAL A 156 -34.47 14.68 -6.58
C VAL A 156 -33.67 15.98 -6.68
N GLN A 157 -34.26 17.07 -6.29
CA GLN A 157 -33.57 18.35 -6.18
C GLN A 157 -33.38 18.73 -4.71
N VAL A 158 -32.17 19.10 -4.36
CA VAL A 158 -31.88 19.81 -3.12
C VAL A 158 -31.91 21.30 -3.42
N ARG A 159 -32.78 22.02 -2.74
CA ARG A 159 -33.07 23.45 -2.96
C ARG A 159 -32.72 24.25 -1.71
N LEU A 160 -32.01 25.33 -1.89
CA LEU A 160 -31.88 26.34 -0.84
C LEU A 160 -33.03 27.33 -0.97
N VAL A 161 -33.86 27.47 0.07
CA VAL A 161 -35.08 28.25 0.06
C VAL A 161 -35.00 29.36 1.11
N ALA A 162 -35.33 30.58 0.71
CA ALA A 162 -35.42 31.73 1.61
C ALA A 162 -36.68 31.66 2.51
N ALA A 163 -36.72 32.50 3.54
CA ALA A 163 -37.83 32.56 4.48
C ALA A 163 -39.19 32.88 3.83
N ASP A 164 -39.20 33.53 2.66
CA ASP A 164 -40.42 33.87 1.89
C ASP A 164 -40.83 32.79 0.89
N GLY A 165 -40.08 31.66 0.83
CA GLY A 165 -40.31 30.56 -0.09
C GLY A 165 -39.59 30.68 -1.44
N THR A 166 -38.81 31.74 -1.67
CA THR A 166 -38.05 31.91 -2.90
C THR A 166 -36.91 30.88 -2.97
N VAL A 167 -36.76 30.17 -4.09
CA VAL A 167 -35.63 29.25 -4.34
C VAL A 167 -34.42 30.05 -4.74
N LEU A 168 -33.34 29.95 -3.96
CA LEU A 168 -32.12 30.71 -4.14
C LEU A 168 -31.05 29.93 -4.92
N GLY A 169 -31.09 28.60 -4.87
CA GLY A 169 -30.18 27.70 -5.59
C GLY A 169 -30.70 26.27 -5.56
N VAL A 170 -30.23 25.45 -6.52
CA VAL A 170 -30.69 24.08 -6.71
C VAL A 170 -29.52 23.17 -7.10
N LYS A 171 -29.47 21.96 -6.50
CA LYS A 171 -28.63 20.84 -6.94
C LYS A 171 -29.51 19.66 -7.31
N SER A 172 -29.38 19.15 -8.52
CA SER A 172 -30.01 17.89 -8.90
C SER A 172 -29.18 16.71 -8.48
N LEU A 173 -29.82 15.70 -7.92
CA LEU A 173 -29.22 14.44 -7.51
C LEU A 173 -30.03 13.28 -8.10
N HIS A 174 -29.33 12.21 -8.45
CA HIS A 174 -29.89 11.02 -9.09
C HIS A 174 -29.58 9.81 -8.19
N VAL A 175 -30.60 9.21 -7.60
CA VAL A 175 -30.43 7.96 -6.85
C VAL A 175 -30.61 6.80 -7.80
N VAL A 176 -29.54 6.05 -8.04
CA VAL A 176 -29.45 5.05 -9.12
C VAL A 176 -28.89 3.73 -8.64
N GLU A 177 -29.12 2.67 -9.42
CA GLU A 177 -28.31 1.45 -9.33
C GLU A 177 -27.11 1.60 -10.28
N PRO A 178 -25.86 1.38 -9.83
CA PRO A 178 -24.70 1.46 -10.69
C PRO A 178 -24.79 0.48 -11.86
N THR A 179 -24.39 0.93 -13.05
CA THR A 179 -24.24 0.05 -14.21
C THR A 179 -22.98 -0.78 -14.14
N GLU A 180 -21.94 -0.25 -13.49
CA GLU A 180 -20.66 -0.92 -13.27
C GLU A 180 -20.12 -0.63 -11.86
N VAL A 181 -19.49 -1.64 -11.29
CA VAL A 181 -18.69 -1.55 -10.06
C VAL A 181 -17.38 -2.27 -10.30
N LYS A 182 -16.27 -1.59 -10.05
CA LYS A 182 -14.91 -2.12 -10.26
C LYS A 182 -13.95 -1.59 -9.22
N PHE A 183 -12.82 -2.24 -9.04
CA PHE A 183 -11.69 -1.64 -8.36
C PHE A 183 -10.91 -0.75 -9.33
N SER A 184 -10.47 0.43 -8.88
CA SER A 184 -9.64 1.33 -9.68
C SER A 184 -8.19 0.88 -9.82
N LYS A 185 -7.82 -0.16 -9.04
CA LYS A 185 -6.50 -0.80 -9.08
C LYS A 185 -6.67 -2.32 -9.07
N ASP A 186 -5.75 -3.03 -9.71
CA ASP A 186 -5.74 -4.50 -9.74
C ASP A 186 -5.08 -5.10 -8.49
N THR A 187 -4.27 -4.31 -7.78
CA THR A 187 -3.50 -4.74 -6.61
C THR A 187 -3.61 -3.75 -5.46
N LEU A 188 -3.49 -4.25 -4.23
CA LEU A 188 -3.43 -3.46 -3.01
C LEU A 188 -2.39 -4.05 -2.06
N ASN A 189 -1.45 -3.24 -1.62
CA ASN A 189 -0.46 -3.60 -0.61
C ASN A 189 -0.96 -3.18 0.76
N VAL A 190 -0.96 -4.10 1.72
CA VAL A 190 -1.48 -3.86 3.07
C VAL A 190 -0.54 -4.43 4.12
N ILE A 191 -0.35 -3.71 5.20
CA ILE A 191 0.45 -4.16 6.35
C ILE A 191 -0.47 -4.89 7.33
N TYR A 192 -0.07 -6.05 7.83
CA TYR A 192 -0.82 -6.79 8.84
C TYR A 192 -1.22 -5.91 10.02
N GLY A 193 -2.49 -6.01 10.42
CA GLY A 193 -3.05 -5.24 11.53
C GLY A 193 -3.33 -3.76 11.25
N LYS A 194 -2.95 -3.23 10.06
CA LYS A 194 -3.30 -1.86 9.64
C LYS A 194 -4.47 -1.89 8.67
N THR A 195 -5.38 -0.93 8.81
CA THR A 195 -6.54 -0.80 7.93
C THR A 195 -6.16 -0.09 6.64
N ALA A 196 -6.55 -0.67 5.50
CA ALA A 196 -6.43 -0.04 4.19
C ALA A 196 -7.81 0.10 3.54
N GLN A 197 -8.02 1.18 2.81
CA GLN A 197 -9.25 1.41 2.07
C GLN A 197 -9.22 0.63 0.75
N LEU A 198 -10.28 -0.13 0.49
CA LEU A 198 -10.49 -0.81 -0.79
C LEU A 198 -10.85 0.23 -1.86
N PRO A 199 -10.10 0.32 -2.98
CA PRO A 199 -10.30 1.32 -4.01
C PRO A 199 -11.44 0.92 -4.96
N LEU A 200 -12.67 0.84 -4.44
CA LEU A 200 -13.85 0.48 -5.21
C LEU A 200 -14.51 1.73 -5.79
N GLU A 201 -14.78 1.69 -7.08
CA GLU A 201 -15.49 2.71 -7.83
C GLU A 201 -16.77 2.16 -8.41
N ALA A 202 -17.76 3.04 -8.56
CA ALA A 202 -19.01 2.73 -9.22
C ALA A 202 -19.35 3.80 -10.25
N THR A 203 -19.94 3.39 -11.37
CA THR A 203 -20.41 4.30 -12.39
C THR A 203 -21.85 4.00 -12.82
N TYR A 204 -22.55 5.04 -13.23
CA TYR A 204 -23.85 4.94 -13.88
C TYR A 204 -23.76 5.61 -15.26
N ASN A 205 -23.81 4.81 -16.31
CA ASN A 205 -23.63 5.28 -17.70
C ASN A 205 -22.36 6.16 -17.89
N GLY A 206 -21.26 5.77 -17.23
CA GLY A 206 -19.99 6.48 -17.27
C GLY A 206 -19.85 7.63 -16.25
N ASN A 207 -20.91 8.02 -15.54
CA ASN A 207 -20.83 9.02 -14.49
C ASN A 207 -20.46 8.40 -13.13
N PRO A 208 -19.60 9.02 -12.33
CA PRO A 208 -19.22 8.51 -11.03
C PRO A 208 -20.40 8.50 -10.07
N VAL A 209 -20.52 7.42 -9.30
CA VAL A 209 -21.60 7.19 -8.34
C VAL A 209 -21.05 7.09 -6.92
N LYS A 210 -21.61 7.84 -5.99
CA LYS A 210 -21.37 7.65 -4.55
C LYS A 210 -22.06 6.37 -4.12
N ILE A 211 -21.28 5.32 -3.91
CA ILE A 211 -21.79 4.00 -3.55
C ILE A 211 -21.89 3.83 -2.02
N ASN A 212 -22.99 3.21 -1.56
CA ASN A 212 -23.11 2.78 -0.17
C ASN A 212 -22.41 1.40 -0.02
N PRO A 213 -21.49 1.22 0.95
CA PRO A 213 -20.86 -0.06 1.21
C PRO A 213 -21.87 -1.20 1.43
N ASN A 214 -23.05 -0.88 1.98
CA ASN A 214 -24.11 -1.86 2.20
C ASN A 214 -24.73 -2.42 0.91
N ASP A 215 -24.55 -1.78 -0.25
CA ASP A 215 -25.01 -2.26 -1.55
C ASP A 215 -24.07 -3.26 -2.21
N VAL A 216 -22.90 -3.45 -1.63
CA VAL A 216 -21.87 -4.34 -2.13
C VAL A 216 -21.68 -5.50 -1.18
N GLN A 217 -21.62 -6.70 -1.72
CA GLN A 217 -21.13 -7.87 -1.02
C GLN A 217 -19.63 -7.98 -1.29
N PHE A 218 -18.84 -7.68 -0.29
CA PHE A 218 -17.42 -7.99 -0.28
C PHE A 218 -17.19 -9.39 0.25
N GLY A 219 -16.15 -10.04 -0.24
CA GLY A 219 -15.75 -11.33 0.28
C GLY A 219 -14.38 -11.74 -0.24
N PHE A 220 -13.75 -12.62 0.49
CA PHE A 220 -12.54 -13.30 0.05
C PHE A 220 -12.94 -14.36 -0.95
N LEU A 221 -12.36 -14.34 -2.16
CA LEU A 221 -12.73 -15.26 -3.23
C LEU A 221 -12.13 -16.67 -3.01
N LYS A 222 -12.55 -17.33 -1.94
CA LYS A 222 -12.53 -18.78 -1.81
C LYS A 222 -13.97 -19.24 -1.85
N ILE A 223 -14.35 -19.90 -2.93
CA ILE A 223 -15.65 -20.51 -3.04
C ILE A 223 -15.54 -21.90 -2.43
N SER A 224 -16.11 -22.08 -1.23
CA SER A 224 -16.38 -23.40 -0.71
C SER A 224 -17.82 -23.75 -1.07
N LEU A 225 -17.98 -24.81 -1.86
CA LEU A 225 -19.31 -25.40 -2.09
C LEU A 225 -19.67 -26.16 -0.83
N GLN A 226 -20.56 -25.61 0.00
CA GLN A 226 -21.13 -26.35 1.13
C GLN A 226 -22.19 -27.30 0.61
N SER A 227 -21.89 -28.58 0.74
CA SER A 227 -22.69 -29.75 0.48
C SER A 227 -23.29 -29.92 -0.94
N ILE A 228 -22.74 -30.89 -1.65
CA ILE A 228 -23.49 -31.59 -2.71
C ILE A 228 -24.63 -32.31 -1.99
N GLY A 229 -25.88 -31.87 -2.21
CA GLY A 229 -27.05 -32.55 -1.71
C GLY A 229 -27.11 -33.97 -2.32
N GLU A 230 -27.69 -34.94 -1.58
CA GLU A 230 -27.83 -36.32 -2.02
C GLU A 230 -28.33 -36.40 -3.46
N LEU A 231 -27.63 -37.21 -4.26
CA LEU A 231 -28.03 -37.56 -5.63
C LEU A 231 -29.27 -38.47 -5.60
N GLU A 232 -30.47 -37.92 -5.63
CA GLU A 232 -31.66 -38.69 -5.94
C GLU A 232 -31.91 -38.69 -7.45
N GLY A 233 -31.82 -39.86 -8.06
CA GLY A 233 -32.24 -40.07 -9.43
C GLY A 233 -31.33 -39.58 -10.54
N GLY A 234 -30.00 -39.41 -10.31
CA GLY A 234 -29.02 -39.11 -11.37
C GLY A 234 -28.99 -37.65 -11.83
N SER A 235 -29.67 -36.75 -11.14
CA SER A 235 -29.54 -35.31 -11.36
C SER A 235 -28.89 -34.65 -10.16
N VAL A 236 -27.90 -33.80 -10.42
CA VAL A 236 -27.25 -32.95 -9.40
C VAL A 236 -28.29 -31.91 -8.96
N ASN A 237 -28.74 -32.00 -7.71
CA ASN A 237 -29.62 -30.99 -7.14
C ASN A 237 -28.80 -29.77 -6.74
N THR A 238 -28.72 -28.77 -7.64
CA THR A 238 -27.92 -27.53 -7.48
C THR A 238 -28.53 -26.51 -6.51
N THR A 239 -29.61 -26.86 -5.79
CA THR A 239 -30.38 -25.89 -4.98
C THR A 239 -29.73 -25.46 -3.67
N LYS A 240 -28.50 -25.88 -3.35
CA LYS A 240 -27.78 -25.49 -2.12
C LYS A 240 -26.30 -25.18 -2.33
N THR A 241 -25.98 -24.49 -3.38
CA THR A 241 -24.63 -23.92 -3.51
C THR A 241 -24.65 -22.54 -2.91
N GLU A 242 -24.37 -22.40 -1.63
CA GLU A 242 -24.12 -21.11 -1.00
C GLU A 242 -22.70 -20.68 -1.34
N LEU A 243 -22.59 -19.51 -1.95
CA LEU A 243 -21.31 -18.85 -2.12
C LEU A 243 -20.87 -18.33 -0.75
N VAL A 244 -20.03 -19.07 -0.07
CA VAL A 244 -19.46 -18.62 1.20
C VAL A 244 -18.17 -17.87 0.88
N PHE A 245 -18.22 -16.55 0.94
CA PHE A 245 -17.04 -15.71 0.97
C PHE A 245 -16.45 -15.78 2.39
N ASP A 246 -15.72 -16.84 2.69
CA ASP A 246 -15.24 -17.02 4.05
C ASP A 246 -13.74 -17.35 4.11
N TYR A 247 -13.01 -16.37 4.66
CA TYR A 247 -11.66 -16.51 5.18
C TYR A 247 -11.49 -15.59 6.39
N PRO A 248 -12.15 -15.87 7.50
CA PRO A 248 -12.01 -15.06 8.72
C PRO A 248 -10.55 -14.99 9.21
N GLU A 249 -9.74 -15.98 8.81
CA GLU A 249 -8.30 -16.00 9.09
C GLU A 249 -7.50 -14.96 8.30
N ALA A 250 -8.04 -14.39 7.22
CA ALA A 250 -7.36 -13.42 6.38
C ALA A 250 -7.47 -12.00 6.90
N GLY A 251 -8.53 -11.68 7.63
CA GLY A 251 -8.82 -10.33 8.13
C GLY A 251 -10.31 -10.02 8.14
N THR A 252 -10.63 -8.75 8.31
CA THR A 252 -12.02 -8.26 8.35
C THR A 252 -12.24 -7.19 7.31
N ILE A 253 -13.43 -7.21 6.67
CA ILE A 253 -13.89 -6.13 5.80
C ILE A 253 -15.07 -5.44 6.49
N SER A 254 -14.99 -4.12 6.68
CA SER A 254 -16.05 -3.29 7.25
C SER A 254 -16.25 -2.04 6.39
N GLY A 255 -17.39 -1.98 5.71
CA GLY A 255 -17.59 -0.95 4.69
C GLY A 255 -16.61 -1.13 3.53
N PHE A 256 -15.81 -0.10 3.25
CA PHE A 256 -14.71 -0.16 2.28
C PHE A 256 -13.34 -0.41 2.93
N ASP A 257 -13.30 -0.63 4.24
CA ASP A 257 -12.05 -0.79 4.97
C ASP A 257 -11.73 -2.28 5.13
N PHE A 258 -10.52 -2.66 4.76
CA PHE A 258 -9.97 -3.99 4.97
C PHE A 258 -8.85 -3.94 5.99
N THR A 259 -8.91 -4.79 6.99
CA THR A 259 -7.87 -4.96 8.01
C THR A 259 -7.40 -6.41 7.98
N PRO A 260 -6.18 -6.71 7.48
CA PRO A 260 -5.64 -8.05 7.48
C PRO A 260 -5.27 -8.50 8.90
N ASN A 261 -5.35 -9.81 9.15
CA ASN A 261 -5.01 -10.37 10.46
C ASN A 261 -3.52 -10.19 10.77
N ALA A 262 -3.19 -9.74 11.99
CA ALA A 262 -1.82 -9.47 12.39
C ALA A 262 -0.89 -10.71 12.39
N GLU A 263 -1.48 -11.91 12.53
CA GLU A 263 -0.77 -13.21 12.54
C GLU A 263 -0.96 -14.01 11.24
N GLY A 264 -1.40 -13.35 10.16
CA GLY A 264 -1.83 -14.00 8.92
C GLY A 264 -0.75 -14.89 8.31
N LYS A 265 -1.12 -16.16 8.08
CA LYS A 265 -0.33 -17.11 7.28
C LYS A 265 -0.49 -16.87 5.79
N LEU A 266 -1.57 -16.22 5.39
CA LEU A 266 -1.85 -15.84 4.01
C LEU A 266 -1.08 -14.58 3.67
N ARG A 267 -0.30 -14.65 2.61
CA ARG A 267 0.52 -13.55 2.10
C ARG A 267 -0.13 -12.83 0.93
N THR A 268 -1.04 -13.51 0.27
CA THR A 268 -1.77 -12.99 -0.89
C THR A 268 -3.18 -13.52 -0.84
N LEU A 269 -4.14 -12.67 -1.13
CA LEU A 269 -5.53 -13.06 -1.27
C LEU A 269 -6.21 -12.22 -2.35
N THR A 270 -7.31 -12.71 -2.87
CA THR A 270 -8.18 -11.95 -3.77
C THR A 270 -9.44 -11.54 -3.03
N ILE A 271 -9.73 -10.24 -2.99
CA ILE A 271 -11.00 -9.70 -2.51
C ILE A 271 -11.89 -9.49 -3.72
N GLY A 272 -13.12 -10.03 -3.64
CA GLY A 272 -14.18 -9.82 -4.60
C GLY A 272 -15.21 -8.82 -4.12
N ALA A 273 -15.85 -8.13 -5.06
CA ALA A 273 -16.97 -7.24 -4.82
C ALA A 273 -18.08 -7.50 -5.83
N VAL A 274 -19.28 -7.71 -5.34
CA VAL A 274 -20.48 -7.93 -6.17
C VAL A 274 -21.62 -7.05 -5.65
N GLN A 275 -22.31 -6.35 -6.54
CA GLN A 275 -23.50 -5.62 -6.15
C GLN A 275 -24.54 -6.59 -5.57
N LYS A 276 -25.14 -6.27 -4.42
CA LYS A 276 -26.12 -7.14 -3.78
C LYS A 276 -27.34 -7.39 -4.65
N SER A 277 -27.78 -6.41 -5.45
CA SER A 277 -28.86 -6.57 -6.43
C SER A 277 -28.53 -7.61 -7.51
N LYS A 278 -27.25 -7.81 -7.85
CA LYS A 278 -26.77 -8.75 -8.86
C LYS A 278 -26.35 -10.12 -8.28
N LEU A 279 -26.37 -10.30 -6.96
CA LEU A 279 -25.99 -11.57 -6.32
C LEU A 279 -26.77 -12.79 -6.85
N PRO A 280 -28.10 -12.72 -7.07
CA PRO A 280 -28.84 -13.89 -7.58
C PRO A 280 -28.38 -14.30 -8.99
N GLU A 281 -28.09 -13.34 -9.88
CA GLU A 281 -27.60 -13.59 -11.23
C GLU A 281 -26.16 -14.15 -11.20
N PHE A 282 -25.32 -13.55 -10.38
CA PHE A 282 -23.95 -14.02 -10.13
C PHE A 282 -23.95 -15.47 -9.65
N GLN A 283 -24.79 -15.81 -8.66
CA GLN A 283 -24.94 -17.16 -8.14
C GLN A 283 -25.43 -18.14 -9.20
N ALA A 284 -26.42 -17.72 -10.01
CA ALA A 284 -26.95 -18.55 -11.09
C ALA A 284 -25.87 -18.88 -12.14
N THR A 285 -25.05 -17.91 -12.51
CA THR A 285 -23.95 -18.09 -13.48
C THR A 285 -22.93 -19.11 -12.98
N ILE A 286 -22.55 -19.05 -11.70
CA ILE A 286 -21.61 -19.99 -11.09
C ILE A 286 -22.19 -21.39 -11.02
N ASN A 287 -23.46 -21.51 -10.62
CA ASN A 287 -24.15 -22.80 -10.53
C ASN A 287 -24.29 -23.47 -11.91
N GLN A 288 -24.55 -22.68 -12.98
CA GLN A 288 -24.60 -23.18 -14.34
C GLN A 288 -23.24 -23.72 -14.80
N GLU A 289 -22.15 -22.99 -14.50
CA GLU A 289 -20.82 -23.45 -14.86
C GLU A 289 -20.41 -24.71 -14.11
N PHE A 290 -20.72 -24.81 -12.81
CA PHE A 290 -20.52 -26.03 -12.03
C PHE A 290 -21.26 -27.19 -12.67
N ALA A 291 -22.57 -27.06 -12.92
CA ALA A 291 -23.38 -28.12 -13.51
C ALA A 291 -22.87 -28.54 -14.88
N ARG A 292 -22.48 -27.57 -15.72
CA ARG A 292 -21.95 -27.83 -17.08
C ARG A 292 -20.67 -28.68 -17.02
N VAL A 293 -19.70 -28.29 -16.19
CA VAL A 293 -18.38 -28.97 -16.11
C VAL A 293 -18.55 -30.33 -15.43
N TYR A 294 -19.41 -30.44 -14.39
CA TYR A 294 -19.70 -31.71 -13.74
C TYR A 294 -20.24 -32.74 -14.74
N GLN A 295 -21.24 -32.36 -15.57
CA GLN A 295 -21.80 -33.27 -16.56
C GLN A 295 -20.77 -33.67 -17.62
N ILE A 296 -19.92 -32.76 -18.07
CA ILE A 296 -18.86 -33.10 -19.01
C ILE A 296 -17.86 -34.10 -18.40
N ALA A 297 -17.44 -33.89 -17.15
CA ALA A 297 -16.53 -34.79 -16.47
C ALA A 297 -17.17 -36.21 -16.29
N LYS A 298 -18.43 -36.25 -15.90
CA LYS A 298 -19.19 -37.55 -15.81
C LYS A 298 -19.26 -38.24 -17.14
N ALA A 299 -19.55 -37.55 -18.23
CA ALA A 299 -19.59 -38.10 -19.57
C ALA A 299 -18.21 -38.66 -20.04
N ASN A 300 -17.15 -38.10 -19.53
CA ASN A 300 -15.75 -38.53 -19.77
C ASN A 300 -15.29 -39.67 -18.85
N GLY A 301 -16.18 -40.19 -17.98
CA GLY A 301 -15.92 -41.35 -17.16
C GLY A 301 -15.24 -41.08 -15.80
N TYR A 302 -15.15 -39.83 -15.38
CA TYR A 302 -14.61 -39.47 -14.07
C TYR A 302 -15.56 -39.90 -12.95
N SER A 303 -15.03 -40.24 -11.77
CA SER A 303 -15.82 -40.46 -10.56
C SER A 303 -16.63 -39.24 -10.16
N ASP A 304 -17.59 -39.37 -9.25
CA ASP A 304 -18.40 -38.25 -8.76
C ASP A 304 -17.50 -37.23 -8.02
N GLU A 305 -16.53 -37.70 -7.27
CA GLU A 305 -15.61 -36.88 -6.53
C GLU A 305 -14.66 -36.06 -7.46
N GLU A 306 -14.05 -36.72 -8.45
CA GLU A 306 -13.19 -36.07 -9.44
C GLU A 306 -13.96 -35.05 -10.30
N ALA A 307 -15.19 -35.42 -10.72
CA ALA A 307 -16.08 -34.54 -11.47
C ALA A 307 -16.47 -33.29 -10.65
N ALA A 308 -16.75 -33.46 -9.35
CA ALA A 308 -17.06 -32.35 -8.45
C ALA A 308 -15.86 -31.40 -8.25
N ILE A 309 -14.66 -31.95 -8.12
CA ILE A 309 -13.42 -31.11 -8.00
C ILE A 309 -13.21 -30.27 -9.25
N GLN A 310 -13.33 -30.88 -10.46
CA GLN A 310 -13.20 -30.14 -11.72
C GLN A 310 -14.28 -29.04 -11.86
N ALA A 311 -15.53 -29.39 -11.53
CA ALA A 311 -16.65 -28.46 -11.58
C ALA A 311 -16.49 -27.30 -10.59
N GLN A 312 -15.99 -27.60 -9.38
CA GLN A 312 -15.70 -26.58 -8.37
C GLN A 312 -14.63 -25.61 -8.85
N THR A 313 -13.54 -26.12 -9.42
CA THR A 313 -12.48 -25.30 -9.97
C THR A 313 -12.99 -24.37 -11.07
N ALA A 314 -13.84 -24.90 -11.98
CA ALA A 314 -14.42 -24.09 -13.04
C ALA A 314 -15.40 -23.04 -12.50
N ALA A 315 -16.22 -23.37 -11.51
CA ALA A 315 -17.12 -22.43 -10.88
C ALA A 315 -16.38 -21.29 -10.17
N VAL A 316 -15.25 -21.60 -9.49
CA VAL A 316 -14.36 -20.60 -8.87
C VAL A 316 -13.78 -19.65 -9.92
N ASN A 317 -13.23 -20.20 -11.01
CA ASN A 317 -12.68 -19.40 -12.10
C ASN A 317 -13.75 -18.49 -12.72
N LYS A 318 -14.98 -19.02 -12.88
CA LYS A 318 -16.10 -18.23 -13.42
C LYS A 318 -16.51 -17.09 -12.49
N ALA A 319 -16.50 -17.31 -11.18
CA ALA A 319 -16.72 -16.25 -10.21
C ALA A 319 -15.65 -15.18 -10.27
N LEU A 320 -14.38 -15.58 -10.39
CA LEU A 320 -13.24 -14.67 -10.53
C LEU A 320 -13.27 -13.84 -11.83
N GLU A 321 -13.90 -14.36 -12.89
CA GLU A 321 -14.10 -13.63 -14.15
C GLU A 321 -15.21 -12.59 -14.05
N THR A 322 -16.25 -12.84 -13.25
CA THR A 322 -17.49 -12.04 -13.22
C THR A 322 -17.57 -11.02 -12.08
N ALA A 323 -16.88 -11.26 -10.97
CA ALA A 323 -16.80 -10.30 -9.87
C ALA A 323 -15.77 -9.20 -10.16
N ALA A 324 -16.02 -7.99 -9.68
CA ALA A 324 -14.95 -7.03 -9.50
C ALA A 324 -13.95 -7.61 -8.48
N LYS A 325 -12.66 -7.57 -8.77
CA LYS A 325 -11.65 -8.22 -7.94
C LYS A 325 -10.40 -7.39 -7.80
N ILE A 326 -9.74 -7.52 -6.65
CA ILE A 326 -8.44 -6.93 -6.37
C ILE A 326 -7.56 -7.97 -5.69
N THR A 327 -6.31 -8.06 -6.11
CA THR A 327 -5.32 -8.90 -5.44
C THR A 327 -4.67 -8.10 -4.31
N VAL A 328 -4.75 -8.63 -3.10
CA VAL A 328 -4.17 -7.98 -1.91
C VAL A 328 -2.91 -8.74 -1.51
N TYR A 329 -1.80 -7.99 -1.43
CA TYR A 329 -0.54 -8.46 -0.89
C TYR A 329 -0.38 -7.98 0.54
N MET A 330 -0.15 -8.90 1.46
CA MET A 330 -0.04 -8.60 2.89
C MET A 330 1.41 -8.75 3.34
N TYR A 331 1.91 -7.70 3.99
CA TYR A 331 3.29 -7.58 4.43
C TYR A 331 3.34 -7.40 5.94
N SER A 332 4.42 -7.88 6.58
CA SER A 332 4.77 -7.41 7.91
C SER A 332 5.24 -5.95 7.86
N ASP A 333 5.28 -5.28 9.01
CA ASP A 333 5.78 -3.90 9.07
C ASP A 333 7.24 -3.82 8.58
N ASP A 334 8.05 -4.81 8.92
CA ASP A 334 9.45 -4.94 8.46
C ASP A 334 9.60 -5.10 6.94
N GLU A 335 8.65 -5.80 6.31
CA GLU A 335 8.67 -6.00 4.85
C GLU A 335 8.21 -4.76 4.09
N ALA A 336 7.31 -3.97 4.66
CA ALA A 336 6.82 -2.73 4.06
C ALA A 336 7.79 -1.56 4.30
N ASN A 337 8.44 -1.53 5.47
CA ASN A 337 9.30 -0.45 5.93
C ASN A 337 10.66 -1.03 6.33
N PHE A 338 11.55 -1.23 5.36
CA PHE A 338 12.87 -1.78 5.63
C PHE A 338 13.70 -0.85 6.51
N ASP A 339 14.17 -1.37 7.66
CA ASP A 339 15.08 -0.64 8.53
C ASP A 339 16.54 -0.81 8.06
N PHE A 340 17.06 0.22 7.40
CA PHE A 340 18.45 0.24 6.92
C PHE A 340 19.48 0.13 8.06
N ALA A 341 19.12 0.48 9.29
CA ALA A 341 20.02 0.34 10.44
C ALA A 341 20.21 -1.14 10.84
N GLN A 342 19.28 -2.01 10.46
CA GLN A 342 19.36 -3.45 10.69
C GLN A 342 19.78 -4.25 9.44
N ALA A 343 20.22 -3.57 8.40
CA ALA A 343 20.73 -4.25 7.22
C ALA A 343 21.96 -5.12 7.55
N THR A 344 22.01 -6.31 6.97
CA THR A 344 23.21 -7.17 7.04
C THR A 344 24.31 -6.60 6.20
N GLY A 345 23.98 -5.97 5.07
CA GLY A 345 24.92 -5.37 4.16
C GLY A 345 24.28 -4.41 3.18
N GLY A 346 25.13 -3.81 2.34
CA GLY A 346 24.73 -2.82 1.36
C GLY A 346 24.73 -1.41 1.91
N SER A 347 24.64 -0.47 1.01
CA SER A 347 24.48 0.96 1.30
C SER A 347 24.01 1.69 0.06
N GLY A 348 23.40 2.86 0.23
CA GLY A 348 22.94 3.66 -0.89
C GLY A 348 21.71 3.05 -1.57
N VAL A 349 21.83 2.58 -2.83
CA VAL A 349 20.70 2.12 -3.64
C VAL A 349 20.18 0.76 -3.19
N LEU A 350 21.07 -0.19 -2.86
CA LEU A 350 20.73 -1.56 -2.48
C LEU A 350 21.24 -1.87 -1.07
N ALA A 351 20.34 -2.37 -0.23
CA ALA A 351 20.67 -3.00 1.04
C ALA A 351 19.95 -4.34 1.15
N TRP A 352 20.46 -5.22 2.00
CA TRP A 352 19.82 -6.50 2.28
C TRP A 352 19.91 -6.86 3.75
N ARG A 353 18.91 -7.59 4.21
CA ARG A 353 18.88 -8.26 5.50
C ARG A 353 18.86 -9.77 5.25
N ARG A 354 19.74 -10.46 5.94
CA ARG A 354 19.78 -11.92 5.97
C ARG A 354 19.35 -12.38 7.36
N ASP A 355 18.31 -13.17 7.42
CA ASP A 355 17.88 -13.86 8.61
C ASP A 355 18.12 -15.36 8.43
N VAL A 356 18.86 -15.97 9.35
CA VAL A 356 19.18 -17.40 9.31
C VAL A 356 18.34 -18.09 10.36
N SER A 357 17.40 -18.94 9.91
CA SER A 357 16.61 -19.80 10.78
C SER A 357 17.38 -21.07 11.13
N ASN A 358 17.05 -21.68 12.27
CA ASN A 358 17.65 -22.93 12.74
C ASN A 358 19.17 -22.87 12.91
N ALA A 359 19.73 -21.69 13.18
CA ALA A 359 21.16 -21.53 13.34
C ALA A 359 21.50 -20.72 14.60
N ASN A 360 22.53 -21.14 15.33
CA ASN A 360 23.08 -20.39 16.43
C ASN A 360 24.04 -19.33 15.94
N TYR A 361 23.93 -18.13 16.48
CA TYR A 361 24.89 -17.07 16.25
C TYR A 361 25.92 -17.10 17.39
N GLN A 362 27.18 -17.41 17.06
CA GLN A 362 28.29 -17.24 18.01
C GLN A 362 29.19 -16.12 17.55
N ASN A 363 29.45 -15.20 18.47
CA ASN A 363 30.20 -14.00 18.22
C ASN A 363 31.66 -14.23 18.62
N ASP A 364 32.49 -14.56 17.66
CA ASP A 364 33.95 -14.61 17.77
C ASP A 364 34.56 -13.79 16.63
N GLU A 365 35.87 -13.59 16.62
CA GLU A 365 36.59 -12.99 15.46
C GLU A 365 36.24 -13.67 14.12
N GLN A 366 35.56 -14.81 14.18
CA GLN A 366 34.99 -15.55 13.07
C GLN A 366 33.52 -15.87 13.33
N THR A 367 32.64 -15.01 12.92
CA THR A 367 31.19 -15.22 13.00
C THR A 367 30.77 -16.44 12.17
N TYR A 368 30.09 -17.40 12.80
CA TYR A 368 29.47 -18.53 12.13
C TYR A 368 28.10 -18.83 12.73
N TYR A 369 27.26 -19.48 11.93
CA TYR A 369 25.94 -19.92 12.35
C TYR A 369 25.96 -21.43 12.55
N GLN A 370 25.52 -21.93 13.69
CA GLN A 370 25.34 -23.36 13.92
C GLN A 370 23.96 -23.78 13.41
N ILE A 371 23.91 -24.85 12.66
CA ILE A 371 22.68 -25.39 12.11
C ILE A 371 22.26 -26.70 12.78
N ASP A 372 20.95 -26.96 12.70
CA ASP A 372 20.36 -28.21 13.20
C ASP A 372 20.92 -29.42 12.43
N PRO A 373 21.36 -30.47 13.09
CA PRO A 373 21.90 -31.66 12.43
C PRO A 373 20.89 -32.39 11.55
N ASP A 374 19.59 -32.23 11.81
CA ASP A 374 18.51 -32.97 11.14
C ASP A 374 17.84 -32.19 9.99
N GLY A 375 18.22 -30.95 9.76
CA GLY A 375 17.55 -30.08 8.78
C GLY A 375 18.51 -29.31 7.89
N GLY A 376 18.01 -28.87 6.78
CA GLY A 376 18.66 -27.84 6.00
C GLY A 376 18.68 -26.51 6.77
N MET A 377 19.58 -25.64 6.38
CA MET A 377 19.55 -24.25 6.82
C MET A 377 18.63 -23.46 5.90
N ASP A 378 17.74 -22.65 6.52
CA ASP A 378 17.00 -21.63 5.81
C ASP A 378 17.63 -20.26 6.10
N ALA A 379 18.21 -19.63 5.09
CA ALA A 379 18.56 -18.22 5.13
C ALA A 379 17.51 -17.43 4.34
N SER A 380 16.78 -16.58 5.02
CA SER A 380 15.82 -15.67 4.38
C SER A 380 16.52 -14.37 4.02
N TYR A 381 16.24 -13.88 2.81
CA TYR A 381 16.74 -12.60 2.34
C TYR A 381 15.60 -11.62 2.11
N THR A 382 15.82 -10.40 2.56
CA THR A 382 15.02 -9.23 2.23
C THR A 382 15.94 -8.19 1.62
N PHE A 383 15.66 -7.80 0.38
CA PHE A 383 16.38 -6.75 -0.33
C PHE A 383 15.55 -5.47 -0.33
N ALA A 384 16.20 -4.35 -0.09
CA ALA A 384 15.59 -3.03 -0.21
C ALA A 384 16.34 -2.23 -1.27
N VAL A 385 15.59 -1.72 -2.25
CA VAL A 385 16.09 -0.86 -3.32
C VAL A 385 15.53 0.53 -3.10
N ASP A 386 16.39 1.47 -2.73
CA ASP A 386 16.04 2.88 -2.60
C ASP A 386 16.21 3.59 -3.94
N MET A 387 15.13 3.68 -4.68
CA MET A 387 15.12 4.26 -6.03
C MET A 387 15.44 5.75 -6.04
N SER A 388 15.25 6.45 -4.91
CA SER A 388 15.65 7.87 -4.77
C SER A 388 17.16 8.08 -4.83
N LYS A 389 17.93 7.02 -4.74
CA LYS A 389 19.39 7.03 -4.82
C LYS A 389 19.95 6.43 -6.12
N MET A 390 19.07 5.93 -7.00
CA MET A 390 19.52 5.42 -8.29
C MET A 390 20.04 6.55 -9.17
N PRO A 391 21.27 6.44 -9.71
CA PRO A 391 21.78 7.43 -10.64
C PRO A 391 21.00 7.40 -11.95
N ILE A 392 20.94 8.55 -12.64
CA ILE A 392 20.43 8.59 -14.01
C ILE A 392 21.55 8.11 -14.95
N PRO A 393 21.28 7.14 -15.85
CA PRO A 393 22.26 6.71 -16.85
C PRO A 393 22.80 7.89 -17.68
N GLU A 394 24.10 7.90 -17.97
CA GLU A 394 24.74 9.00 -18.69
C GLU A 394 24.05 9.36 -20.02
N LYS A 395 23.61 8.33 -20.76
CA LYS A 395 22.89 8.53 -22.02
C LYS A 395 21.55 9.24 -21.82
N LEU A 396 20.86 8.93 -20.72
CA LEU A 396 19.59 9.55 -20.38
C LEU A 396 19.76 11.00 -19.93
N THR A 397 20.83 11.30 -19.21
CA THR A 397 21.20 12.67 -18.82
C THR A 397 21.31 13.58 -20.03
N THR A 398 21.92 13.08 -21.12
CA THR A 398 22.04 13.85 -22.36
C THR A 398 20.67 14.15 -23.00
N LEU A 399 19.72 13.25 -22.90
CA LEU A 399 18.34 13.47 -23.41
C LEU A 399 17.55 14.44 -22.51
N LEU A 400 17.77 14.39 -21.21
CA LEU A 400 17.13 15.31 -20.26
C LEU A 400 17.49 16.78 -20.54
N TYR A 401 18.73 17.07 -20.96
CA TYR A 401 19.13 18.42 -21.37
C TYR A 401 18.37 18.94 -22.60
N MET A 402 17.75 18.02 -23.38
CA MET A 402 16.95 18.38 -24.54
C MET A 402 15.47 18.59 -24.23
N LEU A 403 15.04 18.24 -23.02
CA LEU A 403 13.67 18.45 -22.55
C LEU A 403 13.57 19.80 -21.83
N PRO A 404 12.46 20.52 -21.95
CA PRO A 404 12.26 21.76 -21.20
C PRO A 404 12.40 21.52 -19.68
N GLY A 405 13.28 22.28 -19.03
CA GLY A 405 13.54 22.15 -17.59
C GLY A 405 14.57 21.08 -17.21
N GLY A 406 15.36 20.57 -18.16
CA GLY A 406 16.27 19.43 -18.00
C GLY A 406 17.62 19.69 -17.31
N ASP A 407 17.88 20.87 -16.75
CA ASP A 407 19.20 21.29 -16.24
C ASP A 407 19.38 21.14 -14.72
N GLN A 408 18.71 20.21 -14.08
CA GLN A 408 18.77 20.07 -12.63
C GLN A 408 19.86 19.07 -12.20
N GLU A 409 20.94 19.58 -11.63
CA GLU A 409 21.95 18.78 -10.93
C GLU A 409 21.32 18.01 -9.76
N GLY A 410 21.71 16.75 -9.59
CA GLY A 410 21.33 15.92 -8.45
C GLY A 410 20.01 15.14 -8.59
N ARG A 411 19.39 15.13 -9.76
CA ARG A 411 18.23 14.27 -10.02
C ARG A 411 18.61 12.80 -10.07
N THR A 412 17.69 11.97 -9.59
CA THR A 412 17.81 10.51 -9.58
C THR A 412 16.93 9.88 -10.66
N ALA A 413 17.12 8.59 -10.90
CA ALA A 413 16.23 7.84 -11.78
C ALA A 413 14.76 7.86 -11.28
N TRP A 414 14.55 7.92 -9.98
CA TRP A 414 13.23 8.03 -9.37
C TRP A 414 12.54 9.37 -9.68
N ASP A 415 13.27 10.47 -9.56
CA ASP A 415 12.74 11.80 -9.94
C ASP A 415 12.35 11.85 -11.41
N PHE A 416 13.12 11.16 -12.25
CA PHE A 416 12.84 11.05 -13.67
C PHE A 416 11.57 10.19 -13.90
N LEU A 417 11.43 9.05 -13.23
CA LEU A 417 10.25 8.20 -13.28
C LEU A 417 8.99 8.96 -12.87
N LEU A 418 9.05 9.74 -11.78
CA LEU A 418 7.92 10.54 -11.31
C LEU A 418 7.50 11.63 -12.30
N GLN A 419 8.45 12.30 -12.93
CA GLN A 419 8.17 13.39 -13.87
C GLN A 419 7.69 12.92 -15.24
N LEU A 420 8.10 11.73 -15.67
CA LEU A 420 7.76 11.17 -16.96
C LEU A 420 6.84 9.95 -16.86
N ALA A 421 6.15 9.76 -15.71
CA ALA A 421 5.28 8.62 -15.48
C ALA A 421 4.28 8.38 -16.64
N GLU A 422 3.79 9.44 -17.28
CA GLU A 422 2.96 9.36 -18.48
C GLU A 422 3.68 8.82 -19.73
N ARG A 423 5.02 8.86 -19.72
CA ARG A 423 5.85 8.49 -20.89
C ARG A 423 6.70 7.26 -20.65
N ILE A 424 6.65 6.68 -19.46
CA ILE A 424 7.41 5.49 -19.09
C ILE A 424 6.56 4.26 -19.38
N SER A 425 7.15 3.37 -20.15
CA SER A 425 6.51 2.11 -20.50
C SER A 425 6.56 1.11 -19.34
N PRO A 426 5.56 0.21 -19.22
CA PRO A 426 5.66 -1.03 -18.42
C PRO A 426 6.86 -1.92 -18.77
N LEU A 427 7.58 -1.64 -19.87
CA LEU A 427 8.86 -2.28 -20.20
C LEU A 427 10.02 -1.79 -19.33
N THR A 428 9.85 -0.71 -18.56
CA THR A 428 10.83 -0.28 -17.55
C THR A 428 10.95 -1.35 -16.47
N THR A 429 12.19 -1.80 -16.22
CA THR A 429 12.46 -2.92 -15.33
C THR A 429 13.51 -2.58 -14.28
N VAL A 430 13.35 -3.19 -13.10
CA VAL A 430 14.39 -3.34 -12.09
C VAL A 430 14.71 -4.83 -12.00
N THR A 431 15.98 -5.20 -12.12
CA THR A 431 16.42 -6.58 -12.11
C THR A 431 17.40 -6.81 -10.97
N ILE A 432 17.15 -7.86 -10.18
CA ILE A 432 18.06 -8.34 -9.14
C ILE A 432 18.51 -9.75 -9.53
N THR A 433 19.82 -9.97 -9.60
CA THR A 433 20.39 -11.29 -9.73
C THR A 433 20.99 -11.75 -8.41
N LEU A 434 20.93 -13.04 -8.14
CA LEU A 434 21.54 -13.65 -6.96
C LEU A 434 22.04 -15.06 -7.29
N THR A 435 23.33 -15.31 -7.09
CA THR A 435 23.94 -16.61 -7.30
C THR A 435 24.30 -17.23 -5.96
N ALA A 436 23.79 -18.44 -5.72
CA ALA A 436 24.09 -19.24 -4.54
C ALA A 436 25.23 -20.24 -4.82
N PRO A 437 25.98 -20.68 -3.78
CA PRO A 437 27.00 -21.69 -3.95
C PRO A 437 26.38 -23.06 -4.28
N GLN A 438 27.24 -23.98 -4.76
CA GLN A 438 26.80 -25.33 -5.08
C GLN A 438 26.23 -26.04 -3.83
N GLY A 439 25.11 -26.76 -3.99
CA GLY A 439 24.43 -27.47 -2.91
C GLY A 439 23.56 -26.58 -2.02
N VAL A 440 23.43 -25.31 -2.36
CA VAL A 440 22.45 -24.39 -1.78
C VAL A 440 21.36 -24.15 -2.79
N THR A 441 20.13 -24.52 -2.47
CA THR A 441 18.96 -24.31 -3.33
C THR A 441 18.32 -22.94 -3.07
N ILE A 442 17.76 -22.35 -4.10
CA ILE A 442 17.06 -21.07 -4.05
C ILE A 442 15.55 -21.34 -4.11
N ASP A 443 14.83 -21.00 -3.04
CA ASP A 443 13.37 -21.09 -2.97
C ASP A 443 12.73 -19.72 -3.15
N THR A 444 11.93 -19.59 -4.20
CA THR A 444 11.20 -18.38 -4.57
C THR A 444 9.70 -18.50 -4.35
N SER A 445 9.22 -19.57 -3.71
CA SER A 445 7.79 -19.87 -3.56
C SER A 445 7.01 -18.79 -2.80
N ASN A 446 7.69 -18.04 -1.93
CA ASN A 446 7.12 -16.95 -1.14
C ASN A 446 7.66 -15.56 -1.53
N LEU A 447 8.31 -15.47 -2.70
CA LEU A 447 8.90 -14.22 -3.17
C LEU A 447 7.81 -13.19 -3.48
N ARG A 448 7.99 -11.95 -3.01
CA ARG A 448 7.06 -10.85 -3.21
C ARG A 448 7.76 -9.50 -3.16
N LEU A 449 7.16 -8.53 -3.81
CA LEU A 449 7.66 -7.17 -3.90
C LEU A 449 6.67 -6.19 -3.24
N ALA A 450 7.09 -5.48 -2.20
CA ALA A 450 6.34 -4.39 -1.59
C ALA A 450 6.71 -3.07 -2.29
N ASN A 451 5.93 -2.69 -3.28
CA ASN A 451 5.97 -1.39 -3.94
C ASN A 451 4.69 -1.17 -4.76
N GLU A 452 4.18 0.06 -4.83
CA GLU A 452 2.96 0.38 -5.57
C GLU A 452 3.19 0.70 -7.05
N TYR A 453 4.44 0.97 -7.45
CA TYR A 453 4.82 1.36 -8.81
C TYR A 453 5.49 0.25 -9.61
N PHE A 454 5.82 -0.86 -8.96
CA PHE A 454 6.44 -2.02 -9.59
C PHE A 454 5.69 -3.30 -9.26
N THR A 455 5.63 -4.20 -10.22
CA THR A 455 5.13 -5.56 -10.03
C THR A 455 6.24 -6.57 -10.27
N LEU A 456 6.24 -7.65 -9.48
CA LEU A 456 7.10 -8.80 -9.69
C LEU A 456 6.62 -9.56 -10.95
N THR A 457 7.40 -9.53 -12.02
CA THR A 457 7.01 -10.10 -13.31
C THR A 457 7.55 -11.51 -13.51
N SER A 458 8.80 -11.75 -13.12
CA SER A 458 9.40 -13.08 -13.18
C SER A 458 10.42 -13.28 -12.07
N ALA A 459 10.58 -14.54 -11.66
CA ALA A 459 11.64 -15.00 -10.79
C ALA A 459 12.08 -16.37 -11.27
N GLU A 460 13.20 -16.40 -12.01
CA GLU A 460 13.70 -17.62 -12.65
C GLU A 460 15.03 -18.03 -12.02
N VAL A 461 15.13 -19.31 -11.66
CA VAL A 461 16.38 -19.91 -11.18
C VAL A 461 16.98 -20.77 -12.28
N LYS A 462 18.16 -20.39 -12.73
CA LYS A 462 18.93 -21.15 -13.73
C LYS A 462 20.40 -21.21 -13.31
N ASP A 463 21.00 -22.42 -13.41
CA ASP A 463 22.43 -22.64 -13.07
C ASP A 463 22.79 -22.03 -11.69
N ASN A 464 21.92 -22.25 -10.71
CA ASN A 464 22.04 -21.74 -9.33
C ASN A 464 22.06 -20.21 -9.20
N THR A 465 21.58 -19.52 -10.23
CA THR A 465 21.40 -18.07 -10.24
C THR A 465 19.92 -17.73 -10.36
N LEU A 466 19.41 -16.96 -9.42
CA LEU A 466 18.08 -16.35 -9.48
C LEU A 466 18.18 -15.03 -10.25
N THR A 467 17.25 -14.83 -11.16
CA THR A 467 17.00 -13.54 -11.80
C THR A 467 15.58 -13.10 -11.49
N VAL A 468 15.43 -12.02 -10.75
CA VAL A 468 14.14 -11.38 -10.42
C VAL A 468 13.97 -10.16 -11.29
N VAL A 469 12.83 -10.07 -11.98
CA VAL A 469 12.48 -8.92 -12.82
C VAL A 469 11.20 -8.28 -12.28
N CYS A 470 11.29 -6.98 -11.99
CA CYS A 470 10.16 -6.16 -11.55
C CYS A 470 9.90 -5.10 -12.62
N ASN A 471 8.65 -5.04 -13.14
CA ASN A 471 8.27 -4.07 -14.16
C ASN A 471 7.52 -2.89 -13.54
N PHE A 472 7.75 -1.71 -14.10
CA PHE A 472 7.01 -0.51 -13.76
C PHE A 472 5.54 -0.65 -14.16
N ILE A 473 4.64 -0.26 -13.25
CA ILE A 473 3.20 -0.24 -13.50
C ILE A 473 2.79 1.21 -13.69
N GLN A 474 2.32 1.56 -14.89
CA GLN A 474 1.67 2.83 -15.09
C GLN A 474 0.31 2.80 -14.39
N GLN A 475 0.16 3.58 -13.32
CA GLN A 475 -1.13 3.83 -12.70
C GLN A 475 -1.78 4.99 -13.44
N GLY A 476 -3.08 4.89 -13.76
CA GLY A 476 -3.80 5.92 -14.55
C GLY A 476 -3.91 7.30 -13.88
N GLU A 477 -3.48 7.44 -12.62
CA GLU A 477 -3.43 8.70 -11.89
C GLU A 477 -2.00 9.25 -11.88
N PRO A 478 -1.82 10.58 -11.95
CA PRO A 478 -0.52 11.21 -11.81
C PRO A 478 0.12 10.83 -10.46
N ILE A 479 1.38 10.40 -10.50
CA ILE A 479 2.13 10.08 -9.29
C ILE A 479 2.41 11.38 -8.53
N ASN A 480 1.94 11.46 -7.28
CA ASN A 480 2.25 12.59 -6.42
C ASN A 480 3.67 12.46 -5.84
N PRO A 481 4.64 13.29 -6.26
CA PRO A 481 6.02 13.19 -5.78
C PRO A 481 6.17 13.32 -4.25
N ALA A 482 5.27 14.04 -3.60
CA ALA A 482 5.33 14.26 -2.15
C ALA A 482 4.92 13.01 -1.33
N THR A 483 4.14 12.10 -1.93
CA THR A 483 3.66 10.89 -1.25
C THR A 483 4.19 9.60 -1.86
N ALA A 484 4.86 9.69 -3.02
CA ALA A 484 5.43 8.53 -3.70
C ALA A 484 6.56 7.90 -2.87
N ASN A 485 6.42 6.61 -2.56
CA ASN A 485 7.45 5.88 -1.84
C ASN A 485 8.50 5.31 -2.82
N PRO A 486 9.76 5.79 -2.76
CA PRO A 486 10.83 5.31 -3.63
C PRO A 486 11.38 3.93 -3.22
N LEU A 487 10.90 3.35 -2.12
CA LEU A 487 11.44 2.11 -1.57
C LEU A 487 10.73 0.90 -2.16
N CYS A 488 11.51 0.02 -2.81
CA CYS A 488 11.09 -1.32 -3.21
C CYS A 488 11.68 -2.34 -2.26
N VAL A 489 10.85 -3.14 -1.59
CA VAL A 489 11.30 -4.21 -0.70
C VAL A 489 10.91 -5.56 -1.29
N LEU A 490 11.92 -6.35 -1.68
CA LEU A 490 11.77 -7.71 -2.16
C LEU A 490 12.03 -8.66 -0.98
N SER A 491 11.03 -9.45 -0.60
CA SER A 491 11.06 -10.35 0.54
C SER A 491 10.59 -11.76 0.19
N GLY A 492 10.74 -12.69 1.12
CA GLY A 492 10.29 -14.07 0.95
C GLY A 492 11.21 -14.98 0.16
N LEU A 493 12.41 -14.50 -0.21
CA LEU A 493 13.47 -15.32 -0.78
C LEU A 493 14.11 -16.18 0.30
N LYS A 494 14.28 -17.48 0.04
CA LYS A 494 15.00 -18.39 0.94
C LYS A 494 16.12 -19.13 0.22
N LEU A 495 17.22 -19.32 0.93
CA LEU A 495 18.32 -20.18 0.54
C LEU A 495 18.40 -21.36 1.50
N ILE A 496 18.39 -22.57 0.97
CA ILE A 496 18.37 -23.81 1.73
C ILE A 496 19.65 -24.58 1.47
N ALA A 497 20.53 -24.69 2.48
CA ALA A 497 21.71 -25.52 2.42
C ALA A 497 21.37 -26.93 2.93
N THR A 498 21.62 -27.93 2.10
CA THR A 498 21.38 -29.35 2.42
C THR A 498 22.69 -30.09 2.69
N ASP A 499 22.59 -31.38 3.03
CA ASP A 499 23.75 -32.26 3.20
C ASP A 499 24.63 -32.36 1.95
N GLU A 500 24.08 -32.04 0.78
CA GLU A 500 24.80 -32.06 -0.51
C GLU A 500 25.69 -30.81 -0.73
N ALA A 501 25.58 -29.79 0.15
CA ALA A 501 26.45 -28.64 0.11
C ALA A 501 27.92 -29.06 0.44
N ALA A 502 28.86 -28.24 0.01
CA ALA A 502 30.30 -28.51 0.16
C ALA A 502 30.80 -28.30 1.60
N TRP A 503 30.24 -29.06 2.56
CA TRP A 503 30.70 -29.09 3.94
C TRP A 503 32.14 -29.61 4.02
N ASP A 504 33.00 -28.96 4.81
CA ASP A 504 34.35 -29.47 5.07
C ASP A 504 34.34 -30.60 6.11
N GLU A 505 35.52 -31.16 6.38
CA GLU A 505 35.72 -32.25 7.34
C GLU A 505 35.33 -31.90 8.77
N ASN A 506 35.21 -30.60 9.11
CA ASN A 506 34.82 -30.10 10.40
C ASN A 506 33.32 -29.71 10.44
N GLY A 507 32.58 -30.01 9.38
CA GLY A 507 31.19 -29.63 9.25
C GLY A 507 30.95 -28.13 9.03
N LEU A 508 31.95 -27.43 8.50
CA LEU A 508 31.85 -26.01 8.15
C LEU A 508 31.52 -25.82 6.66
N LEU A 509 30.63 -24.89 6.37
CA LEU A 509 30.30 -24.42 5.02
C LEU A 509 30.53 -22.93 4.92
N ASN A 510 31.38 -22.53 3.98
CA ASN A 510 31.48 -21.11 3.60
C ASN A 510 30.41 -20.78 2.54
N CYS A 511 29.36 -20.09 2.95
CA CYS A 511 28.36 -19.59 2.05
C CYS A 511 28.80 -18.24 1.50
N GLN A 512 29.04 -18.19 0.20
CA GLN A 512 29.30 -16.95 -0.51
C GLN A 512 28.20 -16.73 -1.53
N ILE A 513 27.45 -15.68 -1.35
CA ILE A 513 26.38 -15.25 -2.24
C ILE A 513 26.87 -14.04 -3.01
N SER A 514 26.65 -14.01 -4.30
CA SER A 514 26.94 -12.85 -5.14
C SER A 514 25.72 -12.49 -5.97
N GLY A 515 25.63 -11.24 -6.35
CA GLY A 515 24.53 -10.77 -7.17
C GLY A 515 24.72 -9.36 -7.68
N SER A 516 23.76 -8.87 -8.40
CA SER A 516 23.76 -7.50 -8.92
C SER A 516 22.36 -6.90 -8.94
N LEU A 517 22.29 -5.58 -8.85
CA LEU A 517 21.12 -4.77 -9.11
C LEU A 517 21.35 -3.97 -10.38
N SER A 518 20.43 -4.10 -11.31
CA SER A 518 20.41 -3.30 -12.55
C SER A 518 19.01 -2.77 -12.82
N TYR A 519 18.91 -1.75 -13.67
CA TYR A 519 17.63 -1.27 -14.15
C TYR A 519 17.69 -0.89 -15.62
N ASP A 520 16.55 -1.00 -16.28
CA ASP A 520 16.34 -0.57 -17.65
C ASP A 520 15.11 0.33 -17.69
N ILE A 521 15.31 1.61 -18.04
CA ILE A 521 14.21 2.55 -18.20
C ILE A 521 13.83 2.59 -19.68
N TYR A 522 12.60 2.20 -19.98
CA TYR A 522 12.04 2.39 -21.30
C TYR A 522 11.18 3.64 -21.32
N ALA A 523 11.65 4.68 -22.01
CA ALA A 523 10.99 5.97 -22.10
C ALA A 523 10.57 6.30 -23.53
N HIS A 524 9.41 6.95 -23.66
CA HIS A 524 8.86 7.47 -24.92
C HIS A 524 9.15 8.95 -25.04
N PHE A 525 9.60 9.36 -26.23
CA PHE A 525 9.87 10.76 -26.52
C PHE A 525 9.20 11.14 -27.83
N HIS A 526 8.42 12.21 -27.81
CA HIS A 526 7.94 12.82 -29.03
C HIS A 526 9.02 13.80 -29.55
N VAL A 527 9.56 13.52 -30.72
CA VAL A 527 10.64 14.33 -31.29
C VAL A 527 10.31 14.76 -32.69
N LEU A 528 10.28 16.08 -32.93
CA LEU A 528 10.17 16.68 -34.25
C LEU A 528 11.55 16.65 -34.93
N LYS A 529 11.72 15.83 -35.99
CA LYS A 529 13.03 15.66 -36.64
C LYS A 529 12.95 15.49 -38.15
N THR A 530 14.00 15.94 -38.81
CA THR A 530 14.28 15.60 -40.19
C THR A 530 14.81 14.16 -40.30
N LEU A 531 14.63 13.48 -41.43
CA LEU A 531 15.11 12.13 -41.68
C LEU A 531 16.62 11.96 -41.38
N ALA A 532 17.45 12.94 -41.70
CA ALA A 532 18.88 12.92 -41.43
C ALA A 532 19.21 12.96 -39.91
N GLN A 533 18.38 13.62 -39.12
CA GLN A 533 18.55 13.68 -37.68
C GLN A 533 18.06 12.38 -37.01
N GLN A 534 17.18 11.60 -37.62
CA GLN A 534 16.71 10.32 -37.08
C GLN A 534 17.84 9.29 -36.99
N GLU A 535 18.65 9.14 -38.05
CA GLU A 535 19.79 8.23 -38.07
C GLU A 535 20.82 8.62 -36.99
N GLU A 536 21.12 9.89 -36.85
CA GLU A 536 22.05 10.38 -35.80
C GLU A 536 21.56 10.01 -34.40
N TYR A 537 20.25 10.17 -34.13
CA TYR A 537 19.67 9.90 -32.83
C TYR A 537 19.56 8.40 -32.50
N GLN A 538 19.28 7.55 -33.52
CA GLN A 538 19.31 6.11 -33.33
C GLN A 538 20.71 5.61 -32.95
N VAL A 539 21.73 6.11 -33.64
CA VAL A 539 23.11 5.70 -33.38
C VAL A 539 23.66 6.29 -32.06
N LYS A 540 23.37 7.56 -31.80
CA LYS A 540 23.96 8.29 -30.67
C LYS A 540 23.24 8.04 -29.34
N TYR A 541 21.92 7.88 -29.37
CA TYR A 541 21.09 7.78 -28.17
C TYR A 541 20.29 6.48 -28.06
N GLY A 542 20.39 5.58 -29.04
CA GLY A 542 19.61 4.33 -29.07
C GLY A 542 18.10 4.52 -29.14
N LEU A 543 17.65 5.62 -29.77
CA LEU A 543 16.24 5.92 -29.93
C LEU A 543 15.67 5.22 -31.14
N TYR A 544 14.56 4.49 -30.99
CA TYR A 544 13.87 3.79 -32.06
C TYR A 544 12.44 4.31 -32.20
N PRO A 545 11.86 4.30 -33.43
CA PRO A 545 10.45 4.61 -33.61
C PRO A 545 9.58 3.68 -32.74
N TYR A 546 8.66 4.25 -31.98
CA TYR A 546 7.82 3.48 -31.06
C TYR A 546 6.87 2.52 -31.77
N ASP A 547 6.30 2.94 -32.88
CA ASP A 547 5.26 2.22 -33.62
C ASP A 547 5.70 1.72 -35.02
N ASN A 548 6.99 1.75 -35.35
CA ASN A 548 7.55 1.50 -36.68
C ASN A 548 6.93 2.38 -37.78
N SER A 549 6.31 3.51 -37.42
CA SER A 549 5.78 4.44 -38.43
C SER A 549 6.93 5.19 -39.10
N GLU A 550 6.85 5.31 -40.41
CA GLU A 550 7.81 6.09 -41.21
C GLU A 550 7.61 7.63 -41.05
N ASN A 551 6.85 8.06 -40.04
CA ASN A 551 6.55 9.47 -39.82
C ASN A 551 7.77 10.23 -39.35
N ILE A 552 8.06 11.33 -39.99
CA ILE A 552 9.13 12.27 -39.67
C ILE A 552 8.93 12.91 -38.30
N ASN A 553 7.68 12.98 -37.83
CA ASN A 553 7.27 13.41 -36.51
C ASN A 553 6.69 12.18 -35.81
N GLY A 554 7.46 11.49 -34.99
CA GLY A 554 7.04 10.26 -34.37
C GLY A 554 7.46 10.18 -32.93
N ASP A 555 6.83 9.26 -32.22
CA ASP A 555 7.25 8.87 -30.89
C ASP A 555 8.42 7.91 -31.00
N TYR A 556 9.45 8.14 -30.22
CA TYR A 556 10.62 7.30 -30.13
C TYR A 556 10.65 6.64 -28.76
N GLY A 557 10.96 5.35 -28.74
CA GLY A 557 11.25 4.61 -27.53
C GLY A 557 12.75 4.35 -27.39
N ALA A 558 13.24 4.36 -26.19
CA ALA A 558 14.63 4.01 -25.89
C ALA A 558 14.74 3.26 -24.57
N HIS A 559 15.64 2.28 -24.56
CA HIS A 559 16.08 1.58 -23.36
C HIS A 559 17.38 2.17 -22.83
N PHE A 560 17.39 2.50 -21.54
CA PHE A 560 18.54 3.04 -20.84
C PHE A 560 18.90 2.10 -19.70
N PHE A 561 19.86 1.22 -19.96
CA PHE A 561 20.31 0.21 -19.02
C PHE A 561 21.48 0.71 -18.16
N GLU A 562 21.41 0.43 -16.87
CA GLU A 562 22.50 0.68 -15.91
C GLU A 562 22.61 -0.48 -14.94
N THR A 563 23.84 -0.93 -14.67
CA THR A 563 24.15 -1.79 -13.54
C THR A 563 24.51 -0.89 -12.37
N VAL A 564 23.63 -0.87 -11.34
CA VAL A 564 23.78 0.06 -10.22
C VAL A 564 24.84 -0.39 -9.25
N THR A 565 24.84 -1.69 -8.93
CA THR A 565 25.79 -2.27 -7.97
C THR A 565 25.87 -3.78 -8.11
N ASP A 566 27.07 -4.31 -7.92
CA ASP A 566 27.30 -5.71 -7.60
C ASP A 566 27.41 -5.85 -6.09
N PHE A 567 26.95 -6.97 -5.53
CA PHE A 567 27.06 -7.24 -4.11
C PHE A 567 27.55 -8.66 -3.84
N THR A 568 28.17 -8.81 -2.69
CA THR A 568 28.55 -10.12 -2.15
C THR A 568 28.14 -10.17 -0.70
N ASP A 569 27.64 -11.32 -0.28
CA ASP A 569 27.37 -11.63 1.11
C ASP A 569 28.06 -12.94 1.47
N SER A 570 28.77 -12.97 2.59
CA SER A 570 29.53 -14.13 3.01
C SER A 570 29.27 -14.43 4.48
N PHE A 571 28.98 -15.69 4.76
CA PHE A 571 28.79 -16.17 6.12
C PHE A 571 29.21 -17.63 6.22
N ARG A 572 29.43 -18.08 7.44
CA ARG A 572 29.81 -19.45 7.70
C ARG A 572 28.73 -20.20 8.44
N LEU A 573 28.59 -21.48 8.14
CA LEU A 573 27.67 -22.40 8.77
C LEU A 573 28.48 -23.56 9.38
N GLN A 574 28.00 -24.06 10.52
CA GLN A 574 28.53 -25.24 11.18
C GLN A 574 27.40 -26.21 11.51
N LYS A 575 27.54 -27.49 11.13
CA LYS A 575 26.64 -28.56 11.53
C LYS A 575 26.83 -28.88 13.02
N ASN A 576 25.98 -28.45 13.88
CA ASN A 576 25.99 -28.79 15.32
C ASN A 576 24.57 -28.78 15.91
N ALA A 577 24.44 -29.30 17.14
CA ALA A 577 23.20 -29.21 17.89
C ALA A 577 22.84 -27.76 18.19
N LYS A 578 21.55 -27.47 18.26
CA LYS A 578 21.06 -26.15 18.64
C LYS A 578 21.44 -25.84 20.09
N GLU A 579 22.20 -24.79 20.31
CA GLU A 579 22.63 -24.34 21.62
C GLU A 579 22.89 -22.82 21.59
N GLY A 580 22.46 -22.08 22.64
CA GLY A 580 22.69 -20.65 22.76
C GLY A 580 21.70 -19.80 21.93
N TRP A 581 22.12 -18.57 21.62
CA TRP A 581 21.30 -17.61 20.88
C TRP A 581 21.13 -17.97 19.40
N LEU A 582 19.87 -17.96 18.97
CA LEU A 582 19.46 -18.26 17.59
C LEU A 582 18.56 -17.15 17.06
N ARG A 583 18.73 -16.78 15.80
CA ARG A 583 17.81 -15.86 15.13
C ARG A 583 16.96 -16.61 14.12
N GLU A 584 15.66 -16.73 14.38
CA GLU A 584 14.72 -17.47 13.55
C GLU A 584 13.62 -16.53 13.07
N ASN A 585 13.42 -16.41 11.75
CA ASN A 585 12.44 -15.51 11.15
C ASN A 585 12.51 -14.06 11.67
N GLY A 586 13.74 -13.55 11.80
CA GLY A 586 13.97 -12.19 12.30
C GLY A 586 13.90 -12.01 13.82
N THR A 587 13.51 -13.04 14.58
CA THR A 587 13.34 -12.97 16.04
C THR A 587 14.39 -13.82 16.75
N TRP A 588 14.96 -13.31 17.82
CA TRP A 588 15.89 -14.06 18.65
C TRP A 588 15.19 -15.11 19.52
N CYS A 589 15.78 -16.30 19.58
CA CYS A 589 15.45 -17.38 20.51
C CYS A 589 16.73 -17.80 21.23
N TYR A 590 16.62 -18.39 22.41
CA TYR A 590 17.76 -19.02 23.10
C TYR A 590 17.50 -20.51 23.27
N TYR A 591 18.46 -21.32 22.92
CA TYR A 591 18.39 -22.77 23.04
C TYR A 591 19.27 -23.26 24.19
N GLN A 592 18.74 -24.18 24.94
CA GLN A 592 19.46 -24.91 25.98
C GLN A 592 19.05 -26.38 25.86
N ASP A 593 20.04 -27.27 25.75
CA ASP A 593 19.84 -28.71 25.54
C ASP A 593 18.92 -29.01 24.33
N GLY A 594 19.06 -28.26 23.25
CA GLY A 594 18.27 -28.41 22.02
C GLY A 594 16.84 -27.89 22.09
N ALA A 595 16.39 -27.34 23.19
CA ALA A 595 15.03 -26.78 23.38
C ALA A 595 15.06 -25.27 23.56
N ARG A 596 14.05 -24.57 23.01
CA ARG A 596 13.89 -23.14 23.26
C ARG A 596 13.53 -22.88 24.71
N VAL A 597 14.21 -21.92 25.32
CA VAL A 597 13.80 -21.41 26.64
C VAL A 597 12.56 -20.54 26.48
N VAL A 598 11.70 -20.53 27.50
CA VAL A 598 10.47 -19.74 27.56
C VAL A 598 10.38 -18.96 28.86
N GLY A 599 9.56 -17.90 28.88
CA GLY A 599 9.37 -17.06 30.06
C GLY A 599 10.60 -16.24 30.40
N VAL A 600 10.77 -15.93 31.69
CA VAL A 600 11.86 -15.07 32.16
C VAL A 600 13.12 -15.89 32.41
N GLN A 601 14.21 -15.57 31.74
CA GLN A 601 15.48 -16.26 31.81
C GLN A 601 16.64 -15.31 32.03
N GLN A 602 17.69 -15.78 32.75
CA GLN A 602 18.93 -15.05 32.89
C GLN A 602 20.00 -15.69 31.98
N LEU A 603 20.43 -14.95 30.97
CA LEU A 603 21.24 -15.44 29.88
C LEU A 603 22.35 -14.43 29.53
N PRO A 604 23.45 -14.88 28.90
CA PRO A 604 24.43 -13.94 28.32
C PRO A 604 23.78 -13.04 27.27
N SER A 605 24.32 -11.85 27.03
CA SER A 605 23.82 -10.98 25.98
C SER A 605 24.04 -11.59 24.60
N TYR A 606 23.10 -11.34 23.69
CA TYR A 606 23.28 -11.59 22.25
C TYR A 606 23.99 -10.42 21.53
N GLU A 607 24.18 -9.31 22.21
CA GLU A 607 24.88 -8.14 21.68
C GLU A 607 26.37 -8.26 21.99
N SER A 608 27.19 -8.22 20.95
CA SER A 608 28.63 -8.48 21.04
C SER A 608 29.42 -7.50 21.93
N GLU A 609 28.90 -6.30 22.11
CA GLU A 609 29.53 -5.25 22.91
C GLU A 609 29.21 -5.35 24.41
N GLU A 610 28.26 -6.20 24.80
CA GLU A 610 27.83 -6.37 26.17
C GLU A 610 28.33 -7.67 26.79
N SER A 611 29.10 -7.57 27.85
CA SER A 611 29.50 -8.70 28.64
C SER A 611 28.66 -8.84 29.89
N GLY A 612 28.24 -10.07 30.23
CA GLY A 612 27.50 -10.37 31.44
C GLY A 612 26.20 -11.13 31.21
N GLN A 613 25.50 -11.36 32.30
CA GLN A 613 24.21 -12.06 32.31
C GLN A 613 23.10 -11.03 32.49
N PHE A 614 22.08 -11.10 31.61
CA PHE A 614 20.91 -10.22 31.63
C PHE A 614 19.64 -11.05 31.74
N TRP A 615 18.60 -10.45 32.32
CA TRP A 615 17.27 -11.05 32.35
C TRP A 615 16.51 -10.71 31.06
N PHE A 616 16.03 -11.75 30.40
CA PHE A 616 15.26 -11.66 29.18
C PHE A 616 13.85 -12.23 29.38
N ASP A 617 12.88 -11.70 28.65
CA ASP A 617 11.52 -12.24 28.58
C ASP A 617 11.28 -12.89 27.23
N PHE A 618 10.80 -14.12 27.24
CA PHE A 618 10.44 -14.90 26.08
C PHE A 618 8.95 -15.25 26.13
N ASP A 619 8.31 -15.30 24.97
CA ASP A 619 6.92 -15.76 24.87
C ASP A 619 6.80 -17.28 25.07
N SER A 620 5.57 -17.80 24.96
CA SER A 620 5.29 -19.23 25.10
C SER A 620 5.87 -20.09 23.97
N GLU A 621 6.27 -19.48 22.84
CA GLU A 621 6.94 -20.14 21.71
C GLU A 621 8.47 -20.02 21.78
N GLY A 622 9.00 -19.37 22.82
CA GLY A 622 10.43 -19.14 23.03
C GLY A 622 11.00 -18.01 22.16
N LYS A 623 10.16 -17.11 21.66
CA LYS A 623 10.60 -15.91 20.94
C LYS A 623 10.95 -14.81 21.95
N LEU A 624 12.07 -14.14 21.71
CA LEU A 624 12.51 -13.04 22.57
C LEU A 624 11.57 -11.83 22.44
N LYS A 625 11.02 -11.36 23.55
CA LYS A 625 10.31 -10.09 23.65
C LYS A 625 11.26 -8.91 23.92
N GLY A 626 12.39 -9.20 24.58
CA GLY A 626 13.43 -8.22 24.89
C GLY A 626 14.08 -8.39 26.26
N LYS A 627 14.98 -7.48 26.62
CA LYS A 627 15.53 -7.39 27.98
C LYS A 627 14.41 -7.01 28.95
N LEU A 628 14.26 -7.82 29.99
CA LEU A 628 13.17 -7.69 30.95
C LEU A 628 13.17 -6.32 31.65
N THR A 629 12.03 -5.66 31.64
CA THR A 629 11.76 -4.48 32.48
C THR A 629 10.43 -4.67 33.18
N GLY A 630 10.45 -4.81 34.49
CA GLY A 630 9.25 -5.06 35.29
C GLY A 630 9.50 -5.93 36.52
N ILE A 631 8.43 -6.13 37.30
CA ILE A 631 8.43 -7.07 38.42
C ILE A 631 8.15 -8.48 37.86
N PHE A 632 8.91 -9.46 38.30
CA PHE A 632 8.74 -10.86 37.92
C PHE A 632 8.98 -11.79 39.11
N GLU A 633 8.42 -12.97 39.04
CA GLU A 633 8.60 -14.02 40.04
C GLU A 633 9.57 -15.09 39.55
N LYS A 634 10.48 -15.49 40.44
CA LYS A 634 11.36 -16.63 40.23
C LYS A 634 11.66 -17.30 41.57
N ASP A 635 11.59 -18.62 41.59
CA ASP A 635 11.89 -19.45 42.75
C ASP A 635 11.12 -19.02 44.02
N GLY A 636 9.88 -18.59 43.86
CA GLY A 636 8.99 -18.16 44.93
C GLY A 636 9.30 -16.80 45.56
N ALA A 637 10.11 -15.98 44.86
CA ALA A 637 10.41 -14.61 45.28
C ALA A 637 10.17 -13.65 44.08
N SER A 638 9.78 -12.41 44.38
CA SER A 638 9.59 -11.36 43.37
C SER A 638 10.81 -10.46 43.28
N TYR A 639 11.18 -10.08 42.09
CA TYR A 639 12.33 -9.24 41.75
C TYR A 639 11.89 -8.12 40.78
N TYR A 640 12.70 -7.09 40.66
CA TYR A 640 12.51 -6.05 39.66
C TYR A 640 13.74 -5.92 38.77
N ALA A 641 13.54 -6.02 37.48
CA ALA A 641 14.58 -5.76 36.49
C ALA A 641 14.29 -4.47 35.70
N ARG A 642 15.35 -3.80 35.26
CA ARG A 642 15.29 -2.68 34.34
C ARG A 642 16.32 -2.93 33.23
N ALA A 643 15.86 -3.01 32.01
CA ALA A 643 16.70 -3.35 30.85
C ALA A 643 17.58 -4.61 31.10
N GLY A 644 16.98 -5.65 31.66
CA GLY A 644 17.65 -6.92 31.92
C GLY A 644 18.52 -6.97 33.18
N VAL A 645 18.67 -5.88 33.95
CA VAL A 645 19.50 -5.82 35.16
C VAL A 645 18.64 -5.71 36.41
N LEU A 646 18.92 -6.55 37.42
CA LEU A 646 18.21 -6.45 38.70
C LEU A 646 18.50 -5.10 39.37
N VAL A 647 17.47 -4.52 39.94
CA VAL A 647 17.54 -3.24 40.61
C VAL A 647 17.16 -3.41 42.09
N SER A 648 17.97 -2.88 42.98
CA SER A 648 17.72 -2.90 44.44
C SER A 648 17.31 -1.53 44.96
N GLY A 649 16.89 -1.49 46.22
CA GLY A 649 16.49 -0.27 46.92
C GLY A 649 15.06 0.17 46.57
N TRP A 650 14.75 1.42 46.84
CA TRP A 650 13.43 1.99 46.57
C TRP A 650 13.19 2.20 45.10
N GLN A 651 12.06 1.70 44.61
CA GLN A 651 11.61 1.87 43.25
C GLN A 651 10.17 2.40 43.23
N SER A 652 9.90 3.36 42.33
CA SER A 652 8.56 3.82 42.03
C SER A 652 8.14 3.21 40.69
N ILE A 653 7.12 2.34 40.71
CA ILE A 653 6.69 1.56 39.56
C ILE A 653 5.21 1.85 39.33
N ALA A 654 4.87 2.23 38.10
CA ALA A 654 3.48 2.45 37.67
C ALA A 654 2.81 1.12 37.35
N ASP A 655 1.56 0.95 37.72
CA ASP A 655 0.72 -0.14 37.26
C ASP A 655 0.12 0.16 35.84
N GLU A 656 -0.66 -0.77 35.33
CA GLU A 656 -1.32 -0.66 34.00
C GLU A 656 -2.28 0.54 33.91
N THR A 657 -2.72 1.09 35.04
CA THR A 657 -3.57 2.29 35.08
C THR A 657 -2.78 3.59 35.10
N GLY A 658 -1.44 3.51 35.17
CA GLY A 658 -0.56 4.65 35.34
C GLY A 658 -0.38 5.11 36.79
N THR A 659 -0.94 4.38 37.77
CA THR A 659 -0.80 4.71 39.18
C THR A 659 0.55 4.17 39.71
N SER A 660 1.39 5.07 40.24
CA SER A 660 2.71 4.69 40.75
C SER A 660 2.65 4.28 42.23
N TYR A 661 3.28 3.16 42.52
CA TYR A 661 3.46 2.64 43.87
C TYR A 661 4.94 2.54 44.22
N PHE A 662 5.27 2.63 45.51
CA PHE A 662 6.64 2.43 45.97
C PHE A 662 6.83 1.00 46.41
N TYR A 663 7.95 0.42 46.01
CA TYR A 663 8.43 -0.89 46.37
C TYR A 663 9.84 -0.81 46.92
N TYR A 664 10.24 -1.79 47.73
CA TYR A 664 11.62 -1.92 48.12
C TYR A 664 12.15 -3.31 47.79
N PHE A 665 13.30 -3.32 47.12
CA PHE A 665 14.02 -4.54 46.77
C PHE A 665 15.30 -4.60 47.59
N ASP A 666 15.56 -5.75 48.21
CA ASP A 666 16.71 -5.93 49.10
C ASP A 666 18.02 -5.63 48.34
N LYS A 667 18.97 -5.00 49.08
CA LYS A 667 20.27 -4.61 48.50
C LYS A 667 21.25 -5.78 48.32
N GLN A 668 20.99 -6.94 48.95
CA GLN A 668 21.88 -8.08 48.89
C GLN A 668 21.35 -9.18 47.98
N ASP A 669 20.06 -9.53 48.11
CA ASP A 669 19.46 -10.63 47.35
C ASP A 669 18.40 -10.16 46.30
N TYR A 670 18.16 -8.86 46.18
CA TYR A 670 17.25 -8.19 45.23
C TYR A 670 15.77 -8.61 45.37
N LYS A 671 15.40 -9.32 46.46
CA LYS A 671 14.02 -9.74 46.64
C LYS A 671 13.14 -8.60 47.08
N MET A 672 11.91 -8.61 46.57
CA MET A 672 10.88 -7.66 46.93
C MET A 672 10.43 -7.86 48.38
N TYR A 673 10.32 -6.77 49.10
CA TYR A 673 9.80 -6.80 50.47
C TYR A 673 8.28 -6.85 50.49
N THR A 674 7.73 -7.70 51.38
CA THR A 674 6.32 -7.80 51.72
C THR A 674 6.17 -7.82 53.24
N GLY A 675 5.01 -7.45 53.75
CA GLY A 675 4.74 -7.39 55.19
C GLY A 675 5.52 -6.29 55.89
N VAL A 676 5.85 -6.51 57.18
CA VAL A 676 6.60 -5.53 57.97
C VAL A 676 8.10 -5.76 57.82
N ARG A 677 8.83 -4.76 57.36
CA ARG A 677 10.27 -4.82 57.08
C ARG A 677 10.98 -3.56 57.58
N THR A 678 12.24 -3.72 58.01
CA THR A 678 13.10 -2.61 58.40
C THR A 678 14.08 -2.29 57.29
N VAL A 679 14.10 -1.03 56.86
CA VAL A 679 15.02 -0.49 55.85
C VAL A 679 15.75 0.68 56.47
N ASP A 680 17.07 0.61 56.51
CA ASP A 680 17.95 1.66 57.05
C ASP A 680 17.47 2.25 58.41
N THR A 681 17.13 1.42 59.35
CA THR A 681 16.65 1.75 60.71
C THR A 681 15.16 2.14 60.84
N LEU A 682 14.44 2.34 59.73
CA LEU A 682 13.02 2.66 59.75
C LEU A 682 12.17 1.43 59.37
N THR A 683 11.01 1.29 60.02
CA THR A 683 10.09 0.18 59.76
C THR A 683 8.98 0.61 58.83
N TYR A 684 8.80 -0.17 57.79
CA TYR A 684 7.80 0.05 56.74
C TYR A 684 6.88 -1.16 56.66
N THR A 685 5.66 -0.92 56.17
CA THR A 685 4.69 -1.99 55.91
C THR A 685 4.37 -2.01 54.43
N PHE A 686 4.52 -3.18 53.85
CA PHE A 686 4.18 -3.46 52.45
C PHE A 686 3.00 -4.42 52.43
N ASP A 687 2.15 -4.29 51.37
CA ASP A 687 1.09 -5.28 51.13
C ASP A 687 1.65 -6.61 50.60
N ASP A 688 0.78 -7.57 50.35
CA ASP A 688 1.16 -8.88 49.80
C ASP A 688 1.69 -8.79 48.36
N GLN A 689 1.47 -7.65 47.67
CA GLN A 689 2.00 -7.35 46.37
C GLN A 689 3.29 -6.50 46.41
N GLY A 690 3.83 -6.26 47.61
CA GLY A 690 5.05 -5.49 47.79
C GLY A 690 4.89 -3.97 47.74
N ARG A 691 3.66 -3.46 47.67
CA ARG A 691 3.40 -2.02 47.60
C ARG A 691 3.49 -1.41 49.00
N LEU A 692 4.21 -0.29 49.10
CA LEU A 692 4.27 0.44 50.36
C LEU A 692 2.87 0.94 50.74
N ILE A 693 2.41 0.58 51.95
CA ILE A 693 1.16 1.07 52.50
C ILE A 693 1.37 2.50 53.00
N ARG A 694 0.77 3.51 52.34
CA ARG A 694 0.82 4.91 52.74
C ARG A 694 0.13 5.11 54.10
N GLY A 695 0.83 5.72 55.05
CA GLY A 695 0.31 6.09 56.37
C GLY A 695 1.13 5.61 57.55
N ALA A 696 2.22 4.87 57.33
CA ALA A 696 3.09 4.36 58.40
C ALA A 696 4.33 5.23 58.66
N PHE A 697 4.25 6.55 58.47
CA PHE A 697 5.27 7.46 59.00
C PHE A 697 5.01 7.67 60.50
N ARG A 698 5.72 6.96 61.36
CA ARG A 698 5.84 7.37 62.72
C ARG A 698 6.87 8.49 62.80
N LYS A 699 6.40 9.69 63.20
CA LYS A 699 7.27 10.76 63.61
C LYS A 699 8.02 10.27 64.84
N THR A 700 9.34 10.14 64.74
CA THR A 700 10.19 9.86 65.91
C THR A 700 10.27 11.11 66.77
N GLU A 701 10.42 10.97 68.07
CA GLU A 701 10.45 12.08 69.02
C GLU A 701 11.59 13.09 68.84
N ASN A 702 12.44 12.90 67.80
CA ASN A 702 13.56 13.78 67.47
C ASN A 702 13.51 14.38 66.07
N GLY A 703 12.34 14.54 65.44
CA GLY A 703 12.17 15.25 64.17
C GLY A 703 11.72 14.38 63.01
#